data_5d22f76dd16e2a165c9e63aaff4a6ada
#
_entry.id   5d22f76dd16e2a165c9e63aaff4a6ada
#
_cell.length_a   1.000
_cell.length_b   1.000
_cell.length_c   1.000
_cell.angle_alpha   90.00
_cell.angle_beta   90.00
_cell.angle_gamma   90.00
#
_symmetry.space_group_name_H-M   'P 1'
#
loop_
_entity.id
_entity.type
_entity.pdbx_description
1 polymer ?
#
loop_
_entity_poly.entity_id
_entity_poly.type
_entity_poly.pdbx_seq_one_letter_code
_entity_poly.pdbx_strand_id
1 'polypeptide(L)'
;MKKYHPLSEKIVDILVKKVNNSNRHFFRILVAYYLSKVASMMRCNIDTKDRDVIPVNTYVLNLMVSGTGKGHSTNILEREFVSYFKKEFLTTVFPRKAEEHITTLAEEKARAIIANGQSLVSLSEEVDVQRDKFQKQFDRLGELAFSFDSATTPAAKQMREKLLLASAGSMNLELDEVGSNLSGNADVLNTFLELYDVGMVKQKLIKNTVDSIRSEELPGNTPTNLMLFGTPTKLLDGDKVEEEFKQFLETGYARRLLFGYTIKSTRTKHVSAEDRYNNMVDTSLANEIIQIQQIFTNFAKRAFNPILTVSKENSIYLIEYQMKCEELAENYKEHMHVHKAEMMHRYYKALKLAGAYAFADNSKEVTQDHLKYAINVVEDSGESFHALMRKQGPYKRLAHYLAGCDVEVTQHELIEELPFYKGSETQRKDIMTLAMSFGHKNNIIIKKRMMDDIEFFSGETLTETDLNKLSVGISKDIAYNYVVDVVPFDKLYKLTTATDYHYTAHGFIHGHRSTDNIIPGFNLLILDCDGDINISTVKVLLEDYMFLISTTKRHTEEINRFRLILPMSHLLKLSTAEYPRFMDNVCDWLPFPVDEQAKDVARKWASHPGKYVYNQGKVLDATLFIPETKRSDETKAKIQASGVSNIERWFSQHTTKGNRATHLYRYGMVLVDSGLALGEIIEKLEIFNNSLDTPLPDEQFRNSTVKSISKAVQKRG
;
A
#
# COMPACT_ATOMS: atom_id res chain seq x y z
N MET A 1 -16.76 18.19 -5.25
CA MET A 1 -16.55 17.09 -6.24
C MET A 1 -15.48 17.54 -7.23
N LYS A 2 -14.44 16.72 -7.51
CA LYS A 2 -13.39 17.04 -8.51
C LYS A 2 -14.06 17.21 -9.88
N LYS A 3 -13.71 18.28 -10.62
CA LYS A 3 -14.17 18.48 -12.00
C LYS A 3 -13.07 18.09 -12.98
N TYR A 4 -13.44 17.47 -14.09
CA TYR A 4 -12.51 17.05 -15.15
C TYR A 4 -12.95 17.63 -16.49
N HIS A 5 -12.06 17.57 -17.48
CA HIS A 5 -12.32 18.15 -18.79
C HIS A 5 -13.52 17.50 -19.49
N PRO A 6 -14.50 18.30 -19.97
CA PRO A 6 -15.80 17.78 -20.45
C PRO A 6 -15.67 16.75 -21.60
N LEU A 7 -14.85 17.03 -22.61
CA LEU A 7 -14.61 16.09 -23.71
C LEU A 7 -13.95 14.81 -23.21
N SER A 8 -12.96 14.93 -22.32
CA SER A 8 -12.30 13.77 -21.72
C SER A 8 -13.30 12.90 -20.97
N GLU A 9 -14.19 13.47 -20.16
CA GLU A 9 -15.17 12.72 -19.41
C GLU A 9 -16.21 12.03 -20.30
N LYS A 10 -16.68 12.67 -21.38
CA LYS A 10 -17.55 12.00 -22.37
C LYS A 10 -16.88 10.75 -22.95
N ILE A 11 -15.60 10.83 -23.34
CA ILE A 11 -14.84 9.67 -23.84
C ILE A 11 -14.69 8.60 -22.75
N VAL A 12 -14.41 9.01 -21.50
CA VAL A 12 -14.31 8.10 -20.34
C VAL A 12 -15.64 7.40 -20.09
N ASP A 13 -16.79 8.08 -20.19
CA ASP A 13 -18.12 7.49 -20.02
C ASP A 13 -18.37 6.38 -21.07
N ILE A 14 -18.00 6.64 -22.32
CA ILE A 14 -18.08 5.65 -23.39
C ILE A 14 -17.20 4.44 -23.10
N LEU A 15 -15.96 4.66 -22.66
CA LEU A 15 -15.02 3.59 -22.32
C LEU A 15 -15.52 2.74 -21.16
N VAL A 16 -15.98 3.39 -20.08
CA VAL A 16 -16.58 2.70 -18.91
C VAL A 16 -17.69 1.76 -19.36
N LYS A 17 -18.58 2.23 -20.21
CA LYS A 17 -19.73 1.46 -20.69
C LYS A 17 -19.31 0.32 -21.63
N LYS A 18 -18.50 0.61 -22.67
CA LYS A 18 -18.09 -0.38 -23.68
C LYS A 18 -17.14 -1.44 -23.14
N VAL A 19 -16.21 -1.05 -22.26
CA VAL A 19 -15.24 -1.97 -21.66
C VAL A 19 -15.85 -2.72 -20.47
N ASN A 20 -17.00 -2.26 -19.97
CA ASN A 20 -17.63 -2.79 -18.76
C ASN A 20 -16.70 -2.77 -17.54
N ASN A 21 -16.04 -1.64 -17.33
CA ASN A 21 -15.10 -1.42 -16.25
C ASN A 21 -15.29 -0.02 -15.66
N SER A 22 -15.49 0.07 -14.34
CA SER A 22 -15.79 1.32 -13.64
C SER A 22 -14.55 2.14 -13.27
N ASN A 23 -13.33 1.71 -13.65
CA ASN A 23 -12.10 2.45 -13.33
C ASN A 23 -11.93 3.70 -14.20
N ARG A 24 -12.63 4.76 -13.84
CA ARG A 24 -12.56 6.05 -14.53
C ARG A 24 -11.15 6.64 -14.56
N HIS A 25 -10.36 6.47 -13.49
CA HIS A 25 -9.02 7.04 -13.42
C HIS A 25 -8.09 6.45 -14.48
N PHE A 26 -8.09 5.13 -14.65
CA PHE A 26 -7.32 4.47 -15.72
C PHE A 26 -7.68 5.04 -17.10
N PHE A 27 -8.98 5.20 -17.39
CA PHE A 27 -9.42 5.75 -18.65
C PHE A 27 -9.09 7.24 -18.81
N ARG A 28 -9.12 8.04 -17.74
CA ARG A 28 -8.69 9.45 -17.79
C ARG A 28 -7.24 9.59 -18.17
N ILE A 29 -6.35 8.77 -17.60
CA ILE A 29 -4.92 8.76 -17.97
C ILE A 29 -4.74 8.36 -19.44
N LEU A 30 -5.48 7.35 -19.90
CA LEU A 30 -5.46 6.91 -21.29
C LEU A 30 -5.94 8.01 -22.25
N VAL A 31 -7.05 8.67 -21.95
CA VAL A 31 -7.58 9.79 -22.76
C VAL A 31 -6.64 10.99 -22.72
N ALA A 32 -6.03 11.31 -21.57
CA ALA A 32 -5.04 12.37 -21.45
C ALA A 32 -3.84 12.15 -22.40
N TYR A 33 -3.36 10.90 -22.51
CA TYR A 33 -2.32 10.55 -23.46
C TYR A 33 -2.75 10.85 -24.89
N TYR A 34 -3.92 10.37 -25.35
CA TYR A 34 -4.35 10.55 -26.72
C TYR A 34 -4.65 12.00 -27.08
N LEU A 35 -5.23 12.79 -26.18
CA LEU A 35 -5.42 14.23 -26.42
C LEU A 35 -4.08 14.97 -26.52
N SER A 36 -3.11 14.62 -25.67
CA SER A 36 -1.75 15.18 -25.74
C SER A 36 -1.02 14.75 -27.03
N LYS A 37 -1.16 13.48 -27.44
CA LYS A 37 -0.60 12.96 -28.69
C LYS A 37 -1.11 13.74 -29.88
N VAL A 38 -2.42 13.96 -30.00
CA VAL A 38 -3.04 14.72 -31.09
C VAL A 38 -2.54 16.17 -31.06
N ALA A 39 -2.49 16.84 -29.93
CA ALA A 39 -1.95 18.19 -29.78
C ALA A 39 -0.46 18.28 -30.18
N SER A 40 0.35 17.30 -29.76
CA SER A 40 1.77 17.20 -30.12
C SER A 40 1.98 17.01 -31.60
N MET A 41 1.17 16.19 -32.26
CA MET A 41 1.28 15.95 -33.71
C MET A 41 1.00 17.20 -34.52
N MET A 42 0.11 18.07 -34.00
CA MET A 42 -0.15 19.41 -34.56
C MET A 42 0.86 20.47 -34.10
N ARG A 43 1.95 20.05 -33.39
CA ARG A 43 3.01 20.94 -32.88
C ARG A 43 2.48 22.03 -31.93
N CYS A 44 1.44 21.72 -31.14
CA CYS A 44 0.93 22.63 -30.12
C CYS A 44 1.98 22.89 -29.03
N ASN A 45 2.21 24.17 -28.72
CA ASN A 45 3.18 24.63 -27.75
C ASN A 45 2.51 25.58 -26.72
N ILE A 46 3.16 25.78 -25.59
CA ILE A 46 2.76 26.73 -24.54
C ILE A 46 3.88 27.76 -24.39
N ASP A 47 3.54 29.06 -24.45
CA ASP A 47 4.46 30.14 -24.12
C ASP A 47 4.47 30.33 -22.60
N THR A 48 5.59 29.99 -21.97
CA THR A 48 5.78 30.13 -20.51
C THR A 48 6.73 31.28 -20.20
N LYS A 49 6.63 31.87 -19.01
CA LYS A 49 7.46 33.01 -18.63
C LYS A 49 8.86 32.59 -18.11
N ASP A 50 9.01 31.35 -17.70
CA ASP A 50 10.23 30.81 -17.07
C ASP A 50 11.04 29.87 -17.98
N ARG A 51 10.43 29.26 -18.99
CA ARG A 51 11.04 28.22 -19.83
C ARG A 51 10.86 28.42 -21.33
N ASP A 52 10.56 29.64 -21.74
CA ASP A 52 10.22 29.97 -23.12
C ASP A 52 9.04 29.11 -23.64
N VAL A 53 9.11 28.69 -24.89
CA VAL A 53 8.08 27.89 -25.54
C VAL A 53 8.34 26.39 -25.32
N ILE A 54 7.40 25.73 -24.64
CA ILE A 54 7.48 24.29 -24.38
C ILE A 54 6.43 23.51 -25.17
N PRO A 55 6.73 22.28 -25.63
CA PRO A 55 5.77 21.44 -26.34
C PRO A 55 4.71 20.87 -25.40
N VAL A 56 3.49 20.74 -25.92
CA VAL A 56 2.43 19.92 -25.29
C VAL A 56 2.74 18.44 -25.57
N ASN A 57 3.06 17.68 -24.53
CA ASN A 57 3.34 16.25 -24.62
C ASN A 57 3.15 15.58 -23.25
N THR A 58 2.90 14.29 -23.25
CA THR A 58 2.60 13.54 -22.02
C THR A 58 3.20 12.15 -22.02
N TYR A 59 3.77 11.74 -20.88
CA TYR A 59 4.20 10.37 -20.61
C TYR A 59 3.24 9.73 -19.63
N VAL A 60 2.81 8.50 -19.89
CA VAL A 60 1.87 7.77 -19.04
C VAL A 60 2.35 6.35 -18.77
N LEU A 61 2.05 5.86 -17.58
CA LEU A 61 2.17 4.46 -17.18
C LEU A 61 0.82 3.97 -16.69
N ASN A 62 0.18 3.11 -17.45
CA ASN A 62 -1.11 2.52 -17.15
C ASN A 62 -0.97 1.05 -16.78
N LEU A 63 -1.25 0.72 -15.50
CA LEU A 63 -1.17 -0.62 -14.98
C LEU A 63 -2.55 -1.11 -14.53
N MET A 64 -2.98 -2.23 -15.07
CA MET A 64 -4.27 -2.83 -14.73
C MET A 64 -4.18 -4.36 -14.77
N VAL A 65 -4.94 -5.01 -13.90
CA VAL A 65 -5.01 -6.48 -13.81
C VAL A 65 -5.40 -7.08 -15.16
N SER A 66 -4.77 -8.20 -15.51
CA SER A 66 -5.06 -8.91 -16.77
C SER A 66 -6.55 -9.30 -16.87
N GLY A 67 -7.09 -9.28 -18.10
CA GLY A 67 -8.49 -9.64 -18.36
C GLY A 67 -9.52 -8.56 -18.03
N THR A 68 -9.12 -7.35 -17.62
CA THR A 68 -10.05 -6.27 -17.24
C THR A 68 -10.33 -5.25 -18.35
N GLY A 69 -9.89 -5.53 -19.59
CA GLY A 69 -10.24 -4.74 -20.78
C GLY A 69 -9.18 -3.70 -21.20
N LYS A 70 -7.93 -3.82 -20.72
CA LYS A 70 -6.82 -2.93 -21.07
C LYS A 70 -6.65 -2.74 -22.60
N GLY A 71 -6.35 -3.80 -23.34
CA GLY A 71 -6.19 -3.75 -24.79
C GLY A 71 -7.49 -3.38 -25.54
N HIS A 72 -8.66 -3.75 -24.99
CA HIS A 72 -9.93 -3.38 -25.59
C HIS A 72 -10.20 -1.88 -25.52
N SER A 73 -9.84 -1.22 -24.41
CA SER A 73 -10.00 0.24 -24.27
C SER A 73 -9.10 1.02 -25.26
N THR A 74 -7.86 0.57 -25.45
CA THR A 74 -6.95 1.16 -26.43
C THR A 74 -7.50 0.99 -27.86
N ASN A 75 -7.96 -0.22 -28.20
CA ASN A 75 -8.55 -0.50 -29.51
C ASN A 75 -9.80 0.36 -29.80
N ILE A 76 -10.67 0.58 -28.80
CA ILE A 76 -11.82 1.48 -28.96
C ILE A 76 -11.36 2.90 -29.25
N LEU A 77 -10.42 3.45 -28.47
CA LEU A 77 -9.92 4.80 -28.67
C LEU A 77 -9.28 4.96 -30.04
N GLU A 78 -8.43 4.04 -30.45
CA GLU A 78 -7.73 4.12 -31.74
C GLU A 78 -8.67 3.97 -32.92
N ARG A 79 -9.54 2.96 -32.92
CA ARG A 79 -10.42 2.68 -34.06
C ARG A 79 -11.60 3.62 -34.15
N GLU A 80 -12.22 3.96 -33.04
CA GLU A 80 -13.45 4.73 -33.05
C GLU A 80 -13.23 6.25 -33.03
N PHE A 81 -12.12 6.74 -32.50
CA PHE A 81 -11.87 8.19 -32.37
C PHE A 81 -10.59 8.65 -33.06
N VAL A 82 -9.44 8.13 -32.64
CA VAL A 82 -8.11 8.61 -33.09
C VAL A 82 -7.87 8.35 -34.57
N SER A 83 -8.42 7.27 -35.13
CA SER A 83 -8.31 6.93 -36.53
C SER A 83 -8.80 8.04 -37.46
N TYR A 84 -9.79 8.81 -37.05
CA TYR A 84 -10.33 9.94 -37.82
C TYR A 84 -9.36 11.10 -37.88
N PHE A 85 -8.66 11.41 -36.79
CA PHE A 85 -7.54 12.35 -36.82
C PHE A 85 -6.37 11.78 -37.62
N LYS A 86 -5.97 10.54 -37.35
CA LYS A 86 -4.83 9.86 -38.01
C LYS A 86 -4.96 9.91 -39.52
N LYS A 87 -6.14 9.57 -40.03
CA LYS A 87 -6.41 9.58 -41.48
C LYS A 87 -6.21 10.98 -42.07
N GLU A 88 -6.88 11.99 -41.55
CA GLU A 88 -6.81 13.37 -42.06
C GLU A 88 -5.39 13.93 -41.90
N PHE A 89 -4.72 13.67 -40.79
CA PHE A 89 -3.37 14.13 -40.53
C PHE A 89 -2.34 13.54 -41.54
N LEU A 90 -2.31 12.21 -41.69
CA LEU A 90 -1.32 11.53 -42.51
C LEU A 90 -1.55 11.73 -43.99
N THR A 91 -2.82 11.92 -44.43
CA THR A 91 -3.12 12.08 -45.87
C THR A 91 -3.07 13.52 -46.33
N THR A 92 -3.30 14.49 -45.44
CA THR A 92 -3.47 15.89 -45.85
C THR A 92 -2.46 16.84 -45.18
N VAL A 93 -2.41 16.81 -43.83
CA VAL A 93 -1.65 17.83 -43.08
C VAL A 93 -0.15 17.56 -43.15
N PHE A 94 0.24 16.32 -42.79
CA PHE A 94 1.65 15.95 -42.67
C PHE A 94 2.42 16.05 -44.02
N PRO A 95 1.92 15.54 -45.15
CA PRO A 95 2.61 15.69 -46.45
C PRO A 95 2.76 17.14 -46.86
N ARG A 96 1.68 17.94 -46.75
CA ARG A 96 1.72 19.35 -47.09
C ARG A 96 2.74 20.14 -46.25
N LYS A 97 2.77 19.91 -44.94
CA LYS A 97 3.73 20.57 -44.04
C LYS A 97 5.17 20.14 -44.32
N ALA A 98 5.37 18.87 -44.64
CA ALA A 98 6.68 18.35 -45.03
C ALA A 98 7.17 19.03 -46.31
N GLU A 99 6.34 19.13 -47.35
CA GLU A 99 6.69 19.80 -48.62
C GLU A 99 7.04 21.28 -48.41
N GLU A 100 6.17 22.02 -47.66
CA GLU A 100 6.39 23.44 -47.32
C GLU A 100 7.75 23.64 -46.63
N HIS A 101 8.05 22.83 -45.60
CA HIS A 101 9.28 23.00 -44.82
C HIS A 101 10.54 22.48 -45.51
N ILE A 102 10.47 21.37 -46.24
CA ILE A 102 11.58 20.84 -47.05
C ILE A 102 12.00 21.85 -48.11
N THR A 103 11.04 22.52 -48.75
CA THR A 103 11.32 23.58 -49.71
C THR A 103 12.06 24.75 -49.04
N THR A 104 11.62 25.21 -47.90
CA THR A 104 12.29 26.30 -47.14
C THR A 104 13.72 25.90 -46.75
N LEU A 105 13.92 24.70 -46.22
CA LEU A 105 15.25 24.18 -45.84
C LEU A 105 16.17 24.03 -47.06
N ALA A 106 15.65 23.60 -48.19
CA ALA A 106 16.41 23.47 -49.43
C ALA A 106 16.89 24.83 -49.91
N GLU A 107 16.02 25.88 -49.84
CA GLU A 107 16.42 27.24 -50.19
C GLU A 107 17.52 27.79 -49.27
N GLU A 108 17.37 27.63 -47.93
CA GLU A 108 18.37 28.06 -46.96
C GLU A 108 19.71 27.36 -47.17
N LYS A 109 19.69 26.03 -47.40
CA LYS A 109 20.90 25.24 -47.64
C LYS A 109 21.58 25.60 -48.97
N ALA A 110 20.81 25.77 -50.03
CA ALA A 110 21.32 26.18 -51.34
C ALA A 110 22.01 27.56 -51.27
N ARG A 111 21.38 28.53 -50.59
CA ARG A 111 22.00 29.85 -50.36
C ARG A 111 23.31 29.76 -49.60
N ALA A 112 23.37 28.92 -48.54
CA ALA A 112 24.60 28.71 -47.78
C ALA A 112 25.71 28.05 -48.61
N ILE A 113 25.38 27.04 -49.42
CA ILE A 113 26.34 26.34 -50.30
C ILE A 113 26.95 27.31 -51.36
N ILE A 114 26.10 28.13 -52.00
CA ILE A 114 26.54 29.10 -52.99
C ILE A 114 27.39 30.20 -52.35
N ALA A 115 26.93 30.73 -51.17
CA ALA A 115 27.65 31.76 -50.44
C ALA A 115 29.07 31.28 -50.00
N ASN A 116 29.23 30.00 -49.71
CA ASN A 116 30.50 29.36 -49.35
C ASN A 116 31.34 28.94 -50.57
N GLY A 117 30.90 29.22 -51.79
CA GLY A 117 31.63 28.87 -53.03
C GLY A 117 31.73 27.37 -53.32
N GLN A 118 30.85 26.55 -52.71
CA GLN A 118 30.85 25.09 -52.84
C GLN A 118 30.05 24.56 -53.99
N SER A 119 29.34 25.44 -54.70
CA SER A 119 28.59 25.13 -55.93
C SER A 119 28.65 26.32 -56.90
N LEU A 120 28.74 26.02 -58.17
CA LEU A 120 28.80 27.00 -59.31
C LEU A 120 27.50 27.03 -60.11
N VAL A 121 26.48 26.24 -59.73
CA VAL A 121 25.19 26.21 -60.42
C VAL A 121 24.29 27.37 -60.01
N SER A 122 23.21 27.59 -60.72
CA SER A 122 22.23 28.61 -60.36
C SER A 122 21.54 28.28 -59.03
N LEU A 123 21.05 29.30 -58.33
CA LEU A 123 20.34 29.10 -57.05
C LEU A 123 19.14 28.15 -57.20
N SER A 124 18.38 28.26 -58.31
CA SER A 124 17.23 27.39 -58.57
C SER A 124 17.62 25.93 -58.72
N GLU A 125 18.70 25.66 -59.46
CA GLU A 125 19.23 24.30 -59.67
C GLU A 125 19.75 23.71 -58.38
N GLU A 126 20.45 24.49 -57.53
CA GLU A 126 20.91 24.02 -56.18
C GLU A 126 19.76 23.77 -55.26
N VAL A 127 18.70 24.58 -55.27
CA VAL A 127 17.48 24.36 -54.49
C VAL A 127 16.83 23.04 -54.90
N ASP A 128 16.70 22.75 -56.16
CA ASP A 128 16.12 21.48 -56.63
C ASP A 128 16.96 20.28 -56.21
N VAL A 129 18.28 20.37 -56.27
CA VAL A 129 19.19 19.32 -55.77
C VAL A 129 19.03 19.07 -54.28
N GLN A 130 18.98 20.12 -53.46
CA GLN A 130 18.82 19.98 -52.02
C GLN A 130 17.41 19.51 -51.63
N ARG A 131 16.36 19.97 -52.33
CA ARG A 131 14.99 19.50 -52.15
C ARG A 131 14.87 18.02 -52.44
N ASP A 132 15.41 17.52 -53.56
CA ASP A 132 15.38 16.08 -53.88
C ASP A 132 16.14 15.24 -52.86
N LYS A 133 17.26 15.76 -52.34
CA LYS A 133 18.02 15.10 -51.29
C LYS A 133 17.20 14.98 -49.99
N PHE A 134 16.59 16.06 -49.51
CA PHE A 134 15.75 16.05 -48.30
C PHE A 134 14.48 15.21 -48.49
N GLN A 135 13.87 15.26 -49.67
CA GLN A 135 12.71 14.43 -49.99
C GLN A 135 13.03 12.93 -49.92
N LYS A 136 14.16 12.50 -50.45
CA LYS A 136 14.63 11.10 -50.36
C LYS A 136 14.93 10.66 -48.95
N GLN A 137 15.39 11.58 -48.08
CA GLN A 137 15.57 11.29 -46.63
C GLN A 137 14.24 11.19 -45.89
N PHE A 138 13.25 12.00 -46.29
CA PHE A 138 11.93 12.01 -45.69
C PHE A 138 11.08 10.80 -46.09
N ASP A 139 11.13 10.40 -47.37
CA ASP A 139 10.36 9.29 -47.90
C ASP A 139 10.63 7.98 -47.12
N ARG A 140 9.57 7.28 -46.71
CA ARG A 140 9.53 5.99 -45.99
C ARG A 140 9.12 6.03 -44.52
N LEU A 141 8.43 7.06 -44.04
CA LEU A 141 7.90 7.04 -42.68
C LEU A 141 6.61 6.20 -42.51
N GLY A 142 5.72 6.30 -43.53
CA GLY A 142 4.44 5.57 -43.47
C GLY A 142 3.67 5.78 -42.16
N GLU A 143 3.06 4.74 -41.66
CA GLU A 143 2.32 4.77 -40.42
C GLU A 143 3.16 4.93 -39.14
N LEU A 144 4.47 4.65 -39.22
CA LEU A 144 5.42 4.88 -38.10
C LEU A 144 5.50 6.35 -37.71
N ALA A 145 5.14 7.29 -38.63
CA ALA A 145 5.00 8.70 -38.29
C ALA A 145 3.93 8.96 -37.23
N PHE A 146 3.01 8.03 -36.99
CA PHE A 146 1.94 8.18 -36.00
C PHE A 146 2.27 7.54 -34.64
N SER A 147 2.78 6.31 -34.61
CA SER A 147 3.26 5.63 -33.42
C SER A 147 4.11 4.40 -33.75
N PHE A 148 4.92 3.98 -32.82
CA PHE A 148 5.74 2.77 -32.89
C PHE A 148 5.83 2.11 -31.51
N ASP A 149 6.03 0.80 -31.48
CA ASP A 149 6.05 -0.04 -30.27
C ASP A 149 7.46 -0.40 -29.78
N SER A 150 8.47 -0.24 -30.64
CA SER A 150 9.88 -0.49 -30.30
C SER A 150 10.80 0.30 -31.18
N ALA A 151 11.98 0.64 -30.68
CA ALA A 151 13.02 1.31 -31.50
C ALA A 151 14.40 1.09 -30.87
N THR A 152 15.44 1.15 -31.69
CA THR A 152 16.81 1.37 -31.24
C THR A 152 17.10 2.86 -31.13
N THR A 153 18.09 3.28 -30.37
CA THR A 153 18.48 4.69 -30.26
C THR A 153 18.84 5.32 -31.63
N PRO A 154 19.57 4.64 -32.53
CA PRO A 154 19.79 5.18 -33.88
C PRO A 154 18.50 5.38 -34.66
N ALA A 155 17.57 4.41 -34.62
CA ALA A 155 16.29 4.51 -35.32
C ALA A 155 15.42 5.67 -34.76
N ALA A 156 15.40 5.85 -33.42
CA ALA A 156 14.72 6.98 -32.79
C ALA A 156 15.29 8.33 -33.23
N LYS A 157 16.63 8.44 -33.40
CA LYS A 157 17.28 9.65 -33.91
C LYS A 157 16.96 9.92 -35.36
N GLN A 158 16.97 8.88 -36.23
CA GLN A 158 16.57 9.01 -37.63
C GLN A 158 15.09 9.42 -37.76
N MET A 159 14.22 8.87 -36.90
CA MET A 159 12.82 9.28 -36.86
C MET A 159 12.69 10.76 -36.51
N ARG A 160 13.42 11.21 -35.48
CA ARG A 160 13.47 12.62 -35.09
C ARG A 160 13.91 13.51 -36.24
N GLU A 161 14.98 13.15 -36.96
CA GLU A 161 15.46 13.89 -38.11
C GLU A 161 14.39 14.04 -39.20
N LYS A 162 13.68 12.97 -39.54
CA LYS A 162 12.57 13.01 -40.49
C LYS A 162 11.41 13.90 -40.04
N LEU A 163 11.05 13.89 -38.72
CA LEU A 163 10.03 14.78 -38.16
C LEU A 163 10.50 16.26 -38.14
N LEU A 164 11.80 16.52 -38.07
CA LEU A 164 12.38 17.84 -38.21
C LEU A 164 12.33 18.32 -39.66
N LEU A 165 12.63 17.45 -40.65
CA LEU A 165 12.47 17.76 -42.08
C LEU A 165 11.02 18.14 -42.41
N ALA A 166 10.05 17.46 -41.80
CA ALA A 166 8.64 17.79 -41.97
C ALA A 166 8.19 19.01 -41.16
N SER A 167 8.95 19.39 -40.13
CA SER A 167 8.51 20.33 -39.07
C SER A 167 7.11 20.03 -38.52
N ALA A 168 6.69 18.76 -38.55
CA ALA A 168 5.35 18.30 -38.18
C ALA A 168 5.44 16.94 -37.50
N GLY A 169 4.36 16.58 -36.77
CA GLY A 169 4.30 15.31 -36.05
C GLY A 169 5.08 15.30 -34.73
N SER A 170 5.01 14.19 -34.01
CA SER A 170 5.69 13.92 -32.76
C SER A 170 6.18 12.48 -32.70
N MET A 171 7.17 12.20 -31.86
CA MET A 171 7.59 10.81 -31.59
C MET A 171 6.67 10.21 -30.56
N ASN A 172 5.98 9.12 -30.90
CA ASN A 172 5.00 8.47 -29.99
C ASN A 172 5.41 7.02 -29.84
N LEU A 173 6.01 6.69 -28.68
CA LEU A 173 6.40 5.34 -28.28
C LEU A 173 5.31 4.73 -27.40
N GLU A 174 4.78 3.58 -27.82
CA GLU A 174 3.67 2.89 -27.18
C GLU A 174 4.09 1.45 -26.85
N LEU A 175 4.67 1.25 -25.65
CA LEU A 175 5.14 -0.05 -25.19
C LEU A 175 4.03 -0.82 -24.48
N ASP A 176 3.64 -1.95 -25.05
CA ASP A 176 2.79 -2.92 -24.36
C ASP A 176 3.66 -3.89 -23.53
N GLU A 177 3.09 -4.47 -22.47
CA GLU A 177 3.75 -5.42 -21.55
C GLU A 177 5.12 -4.89 -21.05
N VAL A 178 5.10 -3.69 -20.42
CA VAL A 178 6.32 -3.02 -19.92
C VAL A 178 7.18 -3.93 -19.02
N GLY A 179 6.58 -4.89 -18.30
CA GLY A 179 7.32 -5.81 -17.43
C GLY A 179 8.31 -6.72 -18.17
N SER A 180 8.03 -7.06 -19.42
CA SER A 180 8.95 -7.88 -20.25
C SER A 180 9.83 -7.04 -21.18
N ASN A 181 9.41 -5.80 -21.49
CA ASN A 181 10.04 -4.98 -22.53
C ASN A 181 10.88 -3.82 -21.99
N LEU A 182 10.93 -3.63 -20.66
CA LEU A 182 11.60 -2.48 -20.05
C LEU A 182 13.12 -2.48 -20.30
N SER A 183 13.78 -3.60 -20.00
CA SER A 183 15.24 -3.73 -20.15
C SER A 183 15.69 -3.66 -21.62
N GLY A 184 14.91 -4.24 -22.54
CA GLY A 184 15.19 -4.21 -23.98
C GLY A 184 15.10 -2.82 -24.61
N ASN A 185 14.42 -1.87 -23.97
CA ASN A 185 14.21 -0.50 -24.47
C ASN A 185 14.93 0.58 -23.63
N ALA A 186 15.81 0.22 -22.70
CA ALA A 186 16.44 1.16 -21.76
C ALA A 186 17.15 2.34 -22.47
N ASP A 187 17.89 2.09 -23.55
CA ASP A 187 18.62 3.14 -24.30
C ASP A 187 17.67 4.12 -25.01
N VAL A 188 16.57 3.63 -25.57
CA VAL A 188 15.54 4.48 -26.20
C VAL A 188 14.83 5.31 -25.14
N LEU A 189 14.49 4.70 -24.00
CA LEU A 189 13.88 5.41 -22.88
C LEU A 189 14.78 6.52 -22.37
N ASN A 190 16.11 6.32 -22.27
CA ASN A 190 17.04 7.39 -21.92
C ASN A 190 16.97 8.57 -22.92
N THR A 191 16.81 8.29 -24.21
CA THR A 191 16.61 9.35 -25.22
C THR A 191 15.29 10.09 -25.02
N PHE A 192 14.21 9.38 -24.65
CA PHE A 192 12.92 10.00 -24.34
C PHE A 192 12.96 10.88 -23.07
N LEU A 193 13.81 10.56 -22.10
CA LEU A 193 14.02 11.45 -20.94
C LEU A 193 14.56 12.81 -21.32
N GLU A 194 15.52 12.86 -22.27
CA GLU A 194 16.09 14.12 -22.78
C GLU A 194 15.06 14.92 -23.59
N LEU A 195 14.22 14.23 -24.35
CA LEU A 195 13.23 14.86 -25.24
C LEU A 195 11.97 15.40 -24.52
N TYR A 196 11.68 14.96 -23.29
CA TYR A 196 10.42 15.30 -22.60
C TYR A 196 10.20 16.80 -22.41
N ASP A 197 11.22 17.51 -21.96
CA ASP A 197 11.06 18.90 -21.49
C ASP A 197 10.80 19.86 -22.68
N VAL A 198 11.71 19.88 -23.64
CA VAL A 198 11.69 20.83 -24.77
C VAL A 198 11.81 20.17 -26.16
N GLY A 199 11.87 18.84 -26.24
CA GLY A 199 11.98 18.12 -27.51
C GLY A 199 13.39 18.18 -28.14
N MET A 200 14.43 18.40 -27.35
CA MET A 200 15.83 18.47 -27.82
C MET A 200 16.66 17.33 -27.22
N VAL A 201 17.61 16.80 -28.01
CA VAL A 201 18.59 15.81 -27.55
C VAL A 201 19.98 16.48 -27.56
N LYS A 202 20.75 16.25 -26.49
CA LYS A 202 22.13 16.70 -26.44
C LYS A 202 22.99 15.91 -27.42
N GLN A 203 23.84 16.62 -28.15
CA GLN A 203 24.76 15.98 -29.09
C GLN A 203 25.81 15.17 -28.36
N LYS A 204 25.98 13.88 -28.73
CA LYS A 204 27.12 13.08 -28.22
C LYS A 204 28.31 13.30 -29.17
N LEU A 205 29.45 13.65 -28.57
CA LEU A 205 30.71 13.70 -29.31
C LEU A 205 31.10 12.27 -29.74
N ILE A 206 31.10 12.00 -31.02
CA ILE A 206 31.51 10.70 -31.60
C ILE A 206 32.72 10.92 -32.48
N LYS A 207 33.69 9.99 -32.44
CA LYS A 207 34.87 10.02 -33.33
C LYS A 207 34.41 9.85 -34.76
N ASN A 208 34.75 10.80 -35.66
CA ASN A 208 34.49 10.67 -37.06
C ASN A 208 35.36 9.57 -37.67
N THR A 209 34.77 8.63 -38.38
CA THR A 209 35.45 7.61 -39.19
C THR A 209 35.16 7.90 -40.67
N VAL A 210 36.01 7.40 -41.57
CA VAL A 210 35.91 7.64 -43.03
C VAL A 210 34.56 7.19 -43.61
N ASP A 211 33.90 6.19 -42.94
CA ASP A 211 32.60 5.64 -43.35
C ASP A 211 31.40 6.26 -42.62
N SER A 212 31.63 7.18 -41.72
CA SER A 212 30.59 7.81 -40.88
C SER A 212 30.78 9.33 -40.83
N ILE A 213 30.49 9.96 -41.98
CA ILE A 213 30.34 11.42 -42.03
C ILE A 213 29.00 11.78 -41.45
N ARG A 214 28.99 12.49 -40.32
CA ARG A 214 27.75 13.03 -39.74
C ARG A 214 27.06 13.93 -40.76
N SER A 215 25.82 13.62 -41.08
CA SER A 215 24.91 14.62 -41.62
C SER A 215 24.76 15.74 -40.59
N GLU A 216 24.79 17.00 -41.02
CA GLU A 216 24.49 18.15 -40.15
C GLU A 216 23.14 17.92 -39.47
N GLU A 217 23.11 17.95 -38.13
CA GLU A 217 21.88 17.78 -37.41
C GLU A 217 20.98 19.00 -37.65
N LEU A 218 19.75 18.77 -38.09
CA LEU A 218 18.77 19.82 -38.27
C LEU A 218 18.41 20.44 -36.92
N PRO A 219 18.46 21.79 -36.78
CA PRO A 219 18.02 22.43 -35.57
C PRO A 219 16.50 22.30 -35.42
N GLY A 220 16.03 22.18 -34.19
CA GLY A 220 14.60 22.18 -33.89
C GLY A 220 14.18 21.24 -32.79
N ASN A 221 12.93 21.41 -32.37
CA ASN A 221 12.30 20.66 -31.30
C ASN A 221 11.38 19.57 -31.86
N THR A 222 11.40 18.40 -31.26
CA THR A 222 10.47 17.32 -31.61
C THR A 222 9.73 16.88 -30.34
N PRO A 223 8.41 17.12 -30.23
CA PRO A 223 7.63 16.64 -29.11
C PRO A 223 7.65 15.12 -29.04
N THR A 224 7.63 14.59 -27.82
CA THR A 224 7.59 13.15 -27.58
C THR A 224 6.47 12.76 -26.65
N ASN A 225 5.77 11.68 -26.93
CA ASN A 225 4.80 11.06 -26.04
C ASN A 225 5.23 9.63 -25.76
N LEU A 226 4.96 9.17 -24.54
CA LEU A 226 5.27 7.81 -24.11
C LEU A 226 4.05 7.20 -23.44
N MET A 227 3.66 6.03 -23.91
CA MET A 227 2.62 5.23 -23.28
C MET A 227 3.18 3.86 -22.90
N LEU A 228 3.18 3.57 -21.61
CA LEU A 228 3.62 2.31 -21.05
C LEU A 228 2.41 1.57 -20.50
N PHE A 229 2.20 0.36 -20.96
CA PHE A 229 1.18 -0.54 -20.45
C PHE A 229 1.79 -1.75 -19.76
N GLY A 230 1.12 -2.24 -18.69
CA GLY A 230 1.57 -3.45 -18.02
C GLY A 230 0.55 -4.03 -17.07
N THR A 231 0.91 -5.19 -16.54
CA THR A 231 0.17 -5.87 -15.50
C THR A 231 0.92 -5.71 -14.18
N PRO A 232 0.26 -5.20 -13.11
CA PRO A 232 0.94 -4.93 -11.84
C PRO A 232 1.67 -6.14 -11.26
N THR A 233 1.09 -7.33 -11.38
CA THR A 233 1.67 -8.58 -10.86
C THR A 233 2.99 -8.97 -11.51
N LYS A 234 3.22 -8.57 -12.77
CA LYS A 234 4.49 -8.82 -13.46
C LYS A 234 5.58 -7.79 -13.13
N LEU A 235 5.18 -6.57 -12.81
CA LEU A 235 6.11 -5.48 -12.46
C LEU A 235 6.46 -5.44 -10.97
N LEU A 236 5.59 -5.99 -10.12
CA LEU A 236 5.69 -5.93 -8.66
C LEU A 236 5.75 -7.34 -8.06
N ASP A 237 6.45 -8.25 -8.74
CA ASP A 237 6.59 -9.65 -8.34
C ASP A 237 7.55 -9.87 -7.17
N GLY A 238 8.42 -8.91 -6.90
CA GLY A 238 9.44 -8.97 -5.85
C GLY A 238 10.80 -9.45 -6.36
N ASP A 239 10.91 -9.68 -7.66
CA ASP A 239 12.12 -10.16 -8.33
C ASP A 239 12.87 -9.03 -9.08
N LYS A 240 13.78 -9.42 -9.96
CA LYS A 240 14.63 -8.54 -10.75
C LYS A 240 13.84 -7.48 -11.56
N VAL A 241 12.66 -7.85 -12.08
CA VAL A 241 11.82 -6.94 -12.86
C VAL A 241 11.32 -5.77 -12.01
N GLU A 242 10.95 -6.02 -10.76
CA GLU A 242 10.54 -4.95 -9.83
C GLU A 242 11.72 -4.02 -9.51
N GLU A 243 12.93 -4.55 -9.38
CA GLU A 243 14.13 -3.74 -9.14
C GLU A 243 14.48 -2.88 -10.36
N GLU A 244 14.48 -3.45 -11.56
CA GLU A 244 14.68 -2.71 -12.83
C GLU A 244 13.60 -1.62 -13.00
N PHE A 245 12.36 -1.90 -12.66
CA PHE A 245 11.28 -0.92 -12.70
C PHE A 245 11.49 0.23 -11.69
N LYS A 246 11.96 -0.05 -10.50
CA LYS A 246 12.30 1.00 -9.54
C LYS A 246 13.45 1.87 -10.02
N GLN A 247 14.52 1.26 -10.52
CA GLN A 247 15.63 1.99 -11.14
C GLN A 247 15.14 2.87 -12.29
N PHE A 248 14.28 2.36 -13.16
CA PHE A 248 13.65 3.15 -14.21
C PHE A 248 12.90 4.38 -13.64
N LEU A 249 12.13 4.26 -12.60
CA LEU A 249 11.47 5.41 -11.98
C LEU A 249 12.47 6.41 -11.36
N GLU A 250 13.57 5.92 -10.77
CA GLU A 250 14.63 6.72 -10.17
C GLU A 250 15.44 7.52 -11.21
N THR A 251 15.59 7.02 -12.45
CA THR A 251 16.28 7.76 -13.53
C THR A 251 15.59 9.07 -13.92
N GLY A 252 14.40 9.34 -13.37
CA GLY A 252 13.65 10.59 -13.57
C GLY A 252 12.30 10.40 -14.25
N TYR A 253 11.89 9.17 -14.50
CA TYR A 253 10.56 8.88 -15.06
C TYR A 253 9.43 9.13 -14.06
N ALA A 254 9.65 8.91 -12.76
CA ALA A 254 8.65 9.20 -11.73
C ALA A 254 8.10 10.63 -11.81
N ARG A 255 8.97 11.61 -12.07
CA ARG A 255 8.58 13.03 -12.17
C ARG A 255 7.89 13.41 -13.47
N ARG A 256 7.97 12.57 -14.54
CA ARG A 256 7.44 12.84 -15.86
C ARG A 256 6.17 12.07 -16.20
N LEU A 257 6.00 10.90 -15.62
CA LEU A 257 4.86 10.01 -15.86
C LEU A 257 3.59 10.46 -15.13
N LEU A 258 2.46 10.32 -15.81
CA LEU A 258 1.15 10.19 -15.18
C LEU A 258 0.88 8.70 -14.95
N PHE A 259 0.37 8.36 -13.77
CA PHE A 259 0.17 6.98 -13.33
C PHE A 259 -1.31 6.64 -13.28
N GLY A 260 -1.71 5.61 -14.03
CA GLY A 260 -3.02 4.98 -13.94
C GLY A 260 -2.88 3.58 -13.37
N TYR A 261 -2.96 3.44 -12.04
CA TYR A 261 -2.72 2.19 -11.35
C TYR A 261 -3.91 1.75 -10.52
N THR A 262 -4.26 0.48 -10.62
CA THR A 262 -5.25 -0.16 -9.76
C THR A 262 -4.91 -1.63 -9.52
N ILE A 263 -5.05 -2.06 -8.27
CA ILE A 263 -4.88 -3.46 -7.86
C ILE A 263 -6.19 -4.23 -8.00
N LYS A 264 -7.32 -3.56 -7.76
CA LYS A 264 -8.63 -4.22 -7.70
C LYS A 264 -9.24 -4.31 -9.10
N SER A 265 -9.80 -5.47 -9.42
CA SER A 265 -10.68 -5.57 -10.58
C SER A 265 -11.93 -4.71 -10.36
N THR A 266 -12.16 -3.80 -11.29
CA THR A 266 -13.30 -2.86 -11.28
C THR A 266 -14.37 -3.27 -12.30
N ARG A 267 -14.33 -4.53 -12.73
CA ARG A 267 -15.29 -5.07 -13.69
C ARG A 267 -16.71 -5.01 -13.13
N THR A 268 -17.63 -4.44 -13.88
CA THR A 268 -19.04 -4.39 -13.50
C THR A 268 -19.63 -5.80 -13.57
N LYS A 269 -20.30 -6.21 -12.51
CA LYS A 269 -21.01 -7.50 -12.48
C LYS A 269 -22.36 -7.33 -13.17
N HIS A 270 -22.64 -8.13 -14.18
CA HIS A 270 -23.96 -8.21 -14.82
C HIS A 270 -24.85 -9.16 -14.02
N VAL A 271 -26.14 -8.84 -13.99
CA VAL A 271 -27.14 -9.65 -13.28
C VAL A 271 -27.45 -10.93 -14.08
N SER A 272 -27.45 -10.82 -15.44
CA SER A 272 -27.76 -11.94 -16.33
C SER A 272 -26.93 -11.88 -17.63
N ALA A 273 -26.93 -12.97 -18.40
CA ALA A 273 -26.35 -13.02 -19.74
C ALA A 273 -27.05 -12.10 -20.71
N GLU A 274 -28.38 -11.98 -20.56
CA GLU A 274 -29.24 -11.09 -21.37
C GLU A 274 -28.93 -9.62 -21.11
N ASP A 275 -28.76 -9.22 -19.85
CA ASP A 275 -28.31 -7.88 -19.45
C ASP A 275 -26.95 -7.53 -20.07
N ARG A 276 -26.03 -8.49 -20.07
CA ARG A 276 -24.71 -8.32 -20.72
C ARG A 276 -24.85 -8.16 -22.23
N TYR A 277 -25.69 -8.95 -22.89
CA TYR A 277 -25.94 -8.85 -24.33
C TYR A 277 -26.51 -7.48 -24.69
N ASN A 278 -27.55 -7.04 -23.95
CA ASN A 278 -28.20 -5.75 -24.16
C ASN A 278 -27.22 -4.59 -24.06
N ASN A 279 -26.28 -4.65 -23.10
CA ASN A 279 -25.21 -3.66 -22.97
C ASN A 279 -24.20 -3.70 -24.16
N MET A 280 -23.99 -4.87 -24.77
CA MET A 280 -23.09 -5.00 -25.94
C MET A 280 -23.69 -4.42 -27.22
N VAL A 281 -25.00 -4.54 -27.40
CA VAL A 281 -25.75 -4.06 -28.61
C VAL A 281 -26.33 -2.67 -28.41
N ASP A 282 -26.10 -2.04 -27.26
CA ASP A 282 -26.64 -0.71 -26.97
C ASP A 282 -26.06 0.36 -27.89
N THR A 283 -26.96 0.93 -28.70
CA THR A 283 -26.65 2.03 -29.62
C THR A 283 -26.89 3.43 -29.04
N SER A 284 -27.23 3.53 -27.75
CA SER A 284 -27.57 4.83 -27.12
C SER A 284 -26.43 5.85 -27.19
N LEU A 285 -25.18 5.40 -27.31
CA LEU A 285 -23.98 6.24 -27.45
C LEU A 285 -23.60 6.55 -28.91
N ALA A 286 -24.33 6.03 -29.90
CA ALA A 286 -23.93 6.16 -31.31
C ALA A 286 -23.79 7.64 -31.75
N ASN A 287 -24.75 8.48 -31.36
CA ASN A 287 -24.71 9.92 -31.67
C ASN A 287 -23.54 10.64 -31.00
N GLU A 288 -23.23 10.31 -29.74
CA GLU A 288 -22.10 10.89 -29.03
C GLU A 288 -20.76 10.47 -29.68
N ILE A 289 -20.67 9.21 -30.08
CA ILE A 289 -19.49 8.68 -30.78
C ILE A 289 -19.28 9.45 -32.10
N ILE A 290 -20.31 9.63 -32.91
CA ILE A 290 -20.24 10.39 -34.17
C ILE A 290 -19.79 11.84 -33.91
N GLN A 291 -20.32 12.50 -32.89
CA GLN A 291 -19.89 13.85 -32.52
C GLN A 291 -18.41 13.89 -32.16
N ILE A 292 -17.91 12.92 -31.38
CA ILE A 292 -16.49 12.85 -31.00
C ILE A 292 -15.61 12.55 -32.22
N GLN A 293 -16.05 11.68 -33.15
CA GLN A 293 -15.35 11.42 -34.41
C GLN A 293 -15.17 12.69 -35.26
N GLN A 294 -16.20 13.53 -35.33
CA GLN A 294 -16.13 14.84 -35.97
C GLN A 294 -15.14 15.78 -35.28
N ILE A 295 -15.13 15.77 -33.94
CA ILE A 295 -14.16 16.56 -33.15
C ILE A 295 -12.73 16.11 -33.49
N PHE A 296 -12.45 14.80 -33.54
CA PHE A 296 -11.13 14.28 -33.86
C PHE A 296 -10.72 14.60 -35.30
N THR A 297 -11.64 14.53 -36.28
CA THR A 297 -11.38 14.98 -37.65
C THR A 297 -11.03 16.47 -37.66
N ASN A 298 -11.77 17.29 -36.90
CA ASN A 298 -11.53 18.72 -36.86
C ASN A 298 -10.23 19.10 -36.14
N PHE A 299 -9.68 18.26 -35.28
CA PHE A 299 -8.36 18.50 -34.69
C PHE A 299 -7.27 18.64 -35.77
N ALA A 300 -7.30 17.81 -36.80
CA ALA A 300 -6.34 17.92 -37.94
C ALA A 300 -6.54 19.18 -38.80
N LYS A 301 -7.74 19.80 -38.76
CA LYS A 301 -8.08 20.99 -39.53
C LYS A 301 -7.80 22.31 -38.77
N ARG A 302 -7.38 22.23 -37.53
CA ARG A 302 -7.03 23.41 -36.71
C ARG A 302 -5.76 24.10 -37.20
N ALA A 303 -5.51 25.29 -36.67
CA ALA A 303 -4.26 25.98 -36.89
C ALA A 303 -3.09 25.07 -36.50
N PHE A 304 -2.11 24.96 -37.40
CA PHE A 304 -0.91 24.18 -37.18
C PHE A 304 0.10 24.99 -36.37
N ASN A 305 0.85 24.33 -35.49
CA ASN A 305 1.85 24.93 -34.59
C ASN A 305 1.28 26.08 -33.73
N PRO A 306 0.11 25.89 -33.06
CA PRO A 306 -0.44 26.92 -32.22
C PRO A 306 0.42 27.11 -30.96
N ILE A 307 0.68 28.37 -30.62
CA ILE A 307 1.35 28.75 -29.38
C ILE A 307 0.27 29.26 -28.41
N LEU A 308 0.03 28.51 -27.36
CA LEU A 308 -0.93 28.85 -26.33
C LEU A 308 -0.31 29.80 -25.33
N THR A 309 -0.99 30.92 -25.06
CA THR A 309 -0.55 31.86 -24.03
C THR A 309 -1.03 31.45 -22.65
N VAL A 310 -0.36 31.92 -21.60
CA VAL A 310 -0.80 31.79 -20.22
C VAL A 310 -0.89 33.19 -19.63
N SER A 311 -2.08 33.62 -19.22
CA SER A 311 -2.26 34.92 -18.61
C SER A 311 -1.51 35.03 -17.28
N LYS A 312 -1.26 36.26 -16.80
CA LYS A 312 -0.61 36.49 -15.50
C LYS A 312 -1.39 35.80 -14.37
N GLU A 313 -2.71 35.90 -14.36
CA GLU A 313 -3.57 35.28 -13.34
C GLU A 313 -3.45 33.76 -13.33
N ASN A 314 -3.48 33.14 -14.54
CA ASN A 314 -3.33 31.71 -14.69
C ASN A 314 -1.92 31.23 -14.33
N SER A 315 -0.89 32.04 -14.62
CA SER A 315 0.49 31.78 -14.19
C SER A 315 0.62 31.82 -12.67
N ILE A 316 0.01 32.80 -12.00
CA ILE A 316 -0.02 32.87 -10.53
C ILE A 316 -0.73 31.65 -9.94
N TYR A 317 -1.89 31.28 -10.47
CA TYR A 317 -2.61 30.07 -10.03
C TYR A 317 -1.76 28.79 -10.15
N LEU A 318 -1.01 28.66 -11.22
CA LEU A 318 -0.09 27.52 -11.40
C LEU A 318 1.09 27.57 -10.43
N ILE A 319 1.64 28.76 -10.14
CA ILE A 319 2.73 28.96 -9.19
C ILE A 319 2.24 28.64 -7.76
N GLU A 320 1.04 29.06 -7.37
CA GLU A 320 0.43 28.68 -6.08
C GLU A 320 0.34 27.16 -5.93
N TYR A 321 -0.05 26.46 -7.00
CA TYR A 321 -0.06 24.99 -7.00
C TYR A 321 1.36 24.41 -6.92
N GLN A 322 2.34 25.01 -7.60
CA GLN A 322 3.75 24.60 -7.50
C GLN A 322 4.26 24.75 -6.07
N MET A 323 4.06 25.92 -5.45
CA MET A 323 4.48 26.18 -4.05
C MET A 323 3.87 25.16 -3.08
N LYS A 324 2.59 24.84 -3.27
CA LYS A 324 1.93 23.78 -2.49
C LYS A 324 2.60 22.41 -2.70
N CYS A 325 2.97 22.06 -3.93
CA CYS A 325 3.68 20.82 -4.21
C CYS A 325 5.07 20.79 -3.55
N GLU A 326 5.78 21.90 -3.55
CA GLU A 326 7.10 22.06 -2.90
C GLU A 326 6.98 21.89 -1.39
N GLU A 327 6.02 22.55 -0.74
CA GLU A 327 5.72 22.39 0.70
C GLU A 327 5.39 20.94 1.06
N LEU A 328 4.54 20.28 0.29
CA LEU A 328 4.21 18.87 0.52
C LEU A 328 5.41 17.94 0.29
N ALA A 329 6.30 18.31 -0.64
CA ALA A 329 7.51 17.54 -0.92
C ALA A 329 8.53 17.58 0.22
N GLU A 330 8.56 18.64 1.02
CA GLU A 330 9.43 18.76 2.19
C GLU A 330 9.07 17.76 3.31
N ASN A 331 7.81 17.29 3.36
CA ASN A 331 7.36 16.31 4.33
C ASN A 331 7.92 14.89 4.07
N TYR A 332 8.52 14.63 2.90
CA TYR A 332 9.12 13.35 2.62
C TYR A 332 10.52 13.23 3.23
N LYS A 333 10.80 12.06 3.83
CA LYS A 333 12.13 11.73 4.37
C LYS A 333 13.17 11.69 3.25
N GLU A 334 14.45 11.92 3.57
CA GLU A 334 15.55 11.96 2.60
C GLU A 334 15.60 10.75 1.65
N HIS A 335 15.42 9.54 2.18
CA HIS A 335 15.43 8.32 1.39
C HIS A 335 14.21 8.17 0.45
N MET A 336 13.22 9.04 0.54
CA MET A 336 12.04 9.06 -0.32
C MET A 336 12.19 10.03 -1.51
N HIS A 337 13.41 10.15 -2.03
CA HIS A 337 13.77 11.11 -3.09
C HIS A 337 12.90 10.98 -4.36
N VAL A 338 12.46 9.77 -4.72
CA VAL A 338 11.58 9.53 -5.88
C VAL A 338 10.19 10.14 -5.64
N HIS A 339 9.64 9.99 -4.43
CA HIS A 339 8.36 10.60 -4.06
C HIS A 339 8.46 12.13 -4.05
N LYS A 340 9.56 12.65 -3.52
CA LYS A 340 9.83 14.09 -3.50
C LYS A 340 9.89 14.63 -4.94
N ALA A 341 10.63 13.96 -5.82
CA ALA A 341 10.78 14.36 -7.22
C ALA A 341 9.44 14.29 -7.99
N GLU A 342 8.60 13.27 -7.77
CA GLU A 342 7.26 13.19 -8.37
C GLU A 342 6.37 14.34 -7.93
N MET A 343 6.32 14.63 -6.63
CA MET A 343 5.50 15.69 -6.04
C MET A 343 5.92 17.07 -6.58
N MET A 344 7.20 17.40 -6.57
CA MET A 344 7.71 18.69 -7.03
C MET A 344 7.44 18.97 -8.52
N HIS A 345 7.27 17.94 -9.35
CA HIS A 345 7.05 18.11 -10.79
C HIS A 345 5.58 18.02 -11.24
N ARG A 346 4.63 17.85 -10.31
CA ARG A 346 3.20 17.78 -10.63
C ARG A 346 2.70 19.00 -11.38
N TYR A 347 3.12 20.20 -10.98
CA TYR A 347 2.72 21.44 -11.63
C TYR A 347 3.07 21.45 -13.12
N TYR A 348 4.26 20.92 -13.47
CA TYR A 348 4.72 20.89 -14.86
C TYR A 348 3.95 19.88 -15.71
N LYS A 349 3.61 18.71 -15.15
CA LYS A 349 2.72 17.75 -15.79
C LYS A 349 1.32 18.35 -15.99
N ALA A 350 0.82 19.07 -15.01
CA ALA A 350 -0.48 19.74 -15.09
C ALA A 350 -0.50 20.83 -16.17
N LEU A 351 0.55 21.64 -16.30
CA LEU A 351 0.65 22.66 -17.35
C LEU A 351 0.61 22.03 -18.75
N LYS A 352 1.41 20.98 -18.99
CA LYS A 352 1.44 20.28 -20.30
C LYS A 352 0.08 19.66 -20.64
N LEU A 353 -0.58 19.02 -19.66
CA LEU A 353 -1.91 18.44 -19.86
C LEU A 353 -2.99 19.55 -20.07
N ALA A 354 -2.90 20.66 -19.34
CA ALA A 354 -3.79 21.81 -19.56
C ALA A 354 -3.66 22.39 -20.97
N GLY A 355 -2.45 22.38 -21.52
CA GLY A 355 -2.22 22.72 -22.94
C GLY A 355 -2.93 21.76 -23.91
N ALA A 356 -2.94 20.46 -23.62
CA ALA A 356 -3.69 19.50 -24.42
C ALA A 356 -5.21 19.75 -24.36
N TYR A 357 -5.73 20.09 -23.20
CA TYR A 357 -7.15 20.46 -23.03
C TYR A 357 -7.48 21.78 -23.74
N ALA A 358 -6.62 22.80 -23.63
CA ALA A 358 -6.81 24.06 -24.35
C ALA A 358 -6.80 23.83 -25.87
N PHE A 359 -5.90 22.98 -26.38
CA PHE A 359 -5.93 22.57 -27.77
C PHE A 359 -7.24 21.84 -28.10
N ALA A 360 -7.71 20.92 -27.25
CA ALA A 360 -8.97 20.20 -27.48
C ALA A 360 -10.19 21.12 -27.51
N ASP A 361 -10.16 22.22 -26.80
CA ASP A 361 -11.24 23.24 -26.79
C ASP A 361 -11.05 24.34 -27.87
N ASN A 362 -10.02 24.23 -28.69
CA ASN A 362 -9.65 25.28 -29.67
C ASN A 362 -9.42 26.66 -29.02
N SER A 363 -8.92 26.67 -27.82
CA SER A 363 -8.54 27.88 -27.11
C SER A 363 -7.18 28.42 -27.58
N LYS A 364 -7.00 29.72 -27.55
CA LYS A 364 -5.71 30.39 -27.81
C LYS A 364 -4.87 30.52 -26.53
N GLU A 365 -5.47 30.25 -25.38
CA GLU A 365 -4.82 30.34 -24.07
C GLU A 365 -5.15 29.16 -23.17
N VAL A 366 -4.25 28.86 -22.24
CA VAL A 366 -4.49 27.92 -21.14
C VAL A 366 -5.28 28.66 -20.05
N THR A 367 -6.56 28.36 -19.95
CA THR A 367 -7.46 28.97 -18.96
C THR A 367 -7.30 28.34 -17.59
N GLN A 368 -7.84 28.99 -16.55
CA GLN A 368 -7.86 28.46 -15.20
C GLN A 368 -8.62 27.14 -15.10
N ASP A 369 -9.68 26.96 -15.88
CA ASP A 369 -10.43 25.69 -15.91
C ASP A 369 -9.60 24.56 -16.52
N HIS A 370 -8.83 24.80 -17.60
CA HIS A 370 -7.90 23.81 -18.14
C HIS A 370 -6.88 23.39 -17.07
N LEU A 371 -6.32 24.33 -16.31
CA LEU A 371 -5.41 24.06 -15.20
C LEU A 371 -6.08 23.24 -14.10
N LYS A 372 -7.29 23.60 -13.67
CA LYS A 372 -8.06 22.85 -12.64
C LYS A 372 -8.33 21.41 -13.07
N TYR A 373 -8.75 21.19 -14.32
CA TYR A 373 -8.99 19.86 -14.85
C TYR A 373 -7.70 19.02 -14.88
N ALA A 374 -6.61 19.59 -15.33
CA ALA A 374 -5.31 18.93 -15.41
C ALA A 374 -4.76 18.63 -14.01
N ILE A 375 -4.82 19.56 -13.07
CA ILE A 375 -4.42 19.37 -11.67
C ILE A 375 -5.18 18.20 -11.05
N ASN A 376 -6.50 18.10 -11.24
CA ASN A 376 -7.27 16.98 -10.69
C ASN A 376 -6.81 15.63 -11.23
N VAL A 377 -6.48 15.53 -12.52
CA VAL A 377 -5.93 14.29 -13.11
C VAL A 377 -4.54 13.98 -12.55
N VAL A 378 -3.69 15.00 -12.40
CA VAL A 378 -2.34 14.85 -11.86
C VAL A 378 -2.36 14.44 -10.39
N GLU A 379 -3.29 14.98 -9.59
CA GLU A 379 -3.46 14.56 -8.19
C GLU A 379 -3.93 13.10 -8.08
N ASP A 380 -4.91 12.68 -8.90
CA ASP A 380 -5.33 11.27 -8.95
C ASP A 380 -4.17 10.36 -9.39
N SER A 381 -3.35 10.83 -10.34
CA SER A 381 -2.12 10.15 -10.77
C SER A 381 -1.11 10.03 -9.63
N GLY A 382 -0.96 11.07 -8.82
CA GLY A 382 -0.12 11.05 -7.63
C GLY A 382 -0.58 10.03 -6.58
N GLU A 383 -1.89 9.91 -6.35
CA GLU A 383 -2.47 8.88 -5.48
C GLU A 383 -2.14 7.46 -6.02
N SER A 384 -2.24 7.26 -7.33
CA SER A 384 -1.84 5.99 -8.00
C SER A 384 -0.35 5.70 -7.87
N PHE A 385 0.51 6.72 -8.02
CA PHE A 385 1.95 6.59 -7.80
C PHE A 385 2.27 6.17 -6.37
N HIS A 386 1.66 6.81 -5.37
CA HIS A 386 1.83 6.44 -3.97
C HIS A 386 1.37 5.01 -3.69
N ALA A 387 0.25 4.58 -4.29
CA ALA A 387 -0.23 3.21 -4.17
C ALA A 387 0.75 2.20 -4.80
N LEU A 388 1.32 2.54 -5.96
CA LEU A 388 2.31 1.74 -6.66
C LEU A 388 3.63 1.61 -5.88
N MET A 389 4.10 2.71 -5.26
CA MET A 389 5.34 2.76 -4.49
C MET A 389 5.21 2.22 -3.06
N ARG A 390 4.00 1.96 -2.57
CA ARG A 390 3.79 1.31 -1.26
C ARG A 390 4.33 -0.12 -1.33
N LYS A 391 5.60 -0.29 -0.99
CA LYS A 391 6.22 -1.61 -0.84
C LYS A 391 5.47 -2.42 0.22
N GLN A 392 4.74 -3.42 -0.20
CA GLN A 392 4.53 -4.58 0.65
C GLN A 392 5.79 -5.45 0.52
N GLY A 393 6.72 -5.31 1.45
CA GLY A 393 7.91 -6.17 1.51
C GLY A 393 7.51 -7.65 1.50
N PRO A 394 8.37 -8.57 1.02
CA PRO A 394 8.09 -10.01 0.97
C PRO A 394 7.46 -10.55 2.25
N TYR A 395 7.97 -10.13 3.40
CA TYR A 395 7.46 -10.53 4.71
C TYR A 395 6.02 -10.06 4.99
N LYS A 396 5.61 -8.87 4.49
CA LYS A 396 4.22 -8.39 4.63
C LYS A 396 3.27 -9.21 3.76
N ARG A 397 3.70 -9.47 2.52
CA ARG A 397 2.93 -10.30 1.58
C ARG A 397 2.75 -11.72 2.12
N LEU A 398 3.81 -12.30 2.70
CA LEU A 398 3.74 -13.61 3.34
C LEU A 398 2.77 -13.63 4.52
N ALA A 399 2.84 -12.63 5.42
CA ALA A 399 1.94 -12.55 6.57
C ALA A 399 0.45 -12.45 6.14
N HIS A 400 0.15 -11.62 5.15
CA HIS A 400 -1.22 -11.49 4.63
C HIS A 400 -1.66 -12.73 3.85
N TYR A 401 -0.77 -13.38 3.11
CA TYR A 401 -1.05 -14.63 2.41
C TYR A 401 -1.45 -15.72 3.41
N LEU A 402 -0.62 -15.95 4.44
CA LEU A 402 -0.91 -16.94 5.47
C LEU A 402 -2.21 -16.64 6.22
N ALA A 403 -2.46 -15.37 6.54
CA ALA A 403 -3.71 -14.94 7.20
C ALA A 403 -4.97 -15.11 6.32
N GLY A 404 -4.81 -15.26 5.02
CA GLY A 404 -5.88 -15.51 4.07
C GLY A 404 -6.05 -16.97 3.66
N CYS A 405 -5.17 -17.87 4.11
CA CYS A 405 -5.29 -19.31 3.87
C CYS A 405 -6.24 -19.93 4.89
N ASP A 406 -7.24 -20.67 4.40
CA ASP A 406 -8.18 -21.42 5.26
C ASP A 406 -7.58 -22.73 5.80
N VAL A 407 -6.45 -23.17 5.26
CA VAL A 407 -5.77 -24.42 5.60
C VAL A 407 -4.30 -24.17 5.95
N GLU A 408 -3.70 -25.11 6.67
CA GLU A 408 -2.26 -25.10 6.92
C GLU A 408 -1.49 -25.33 5.62
N VAL A 409 -0.41 -24.58 5.40
CA VAL A 409 0.47 -24.68 4.23
C VAL A 409 1.87 -25.11 4.62
N THR A 410 2.51 -25.88 3.78
CA THR A 410 3.88 -26.36 3.98
C THR A 410 4.89 -25.38 3.37
N GLN A 411 6.16 -25.52 3.78
CA GLN A 411 7.27 -24.78 3.17
C GLN A 411 7.35 -24.97 1.65
N HIS A 412 7.04 -26.17 1.16
CA HIS A 412 7.08 -26.51 -0.26
C HIS A 412 6.00 -25.74 -1.03
N GLU A 413 4.76 -25.75 -0.54
CA GLU A 413 3.65 -25.02 -1.14
C GLU A 413 3.92 -23.51 -1.19
N LEU A 414 4.51 -22.95 -0.13
CA LEU A 414 4.91 -21.54 -0.11
C LEU A 414 5.96 -21.21 -1.20
N ILE A 415 6.90 -22.13 -1.48
CA ILE A 415 7.89 -21.96 -2.54
C ILE A 415 7.25 -22.04 -3.93
N GLU A 416 6.26 -22.90 -4.13
CA GLU A 416 5.57 -23.04 -5.41
C GLU A 416 4.67 -21.84 -5.71
N GLU A 417 3.89 -21.40 -4.72
CA GLU A 417 2.86 -20.38 -4.92
C GLU A 417 3.38 -18.96 -4.84
N LEU A 418 4.48 -18.71 -4.08
CA LEU A 418 4.96 -17.37 -3.82
C LEU A 418 6.30 -17.08 -4.53
N PRO A 419 6.31 -16.38 -5.67
CA PRO A 419 7.54 -16.09 -6.42
C PRO A 419 8.64 -15.45 -5.56
N PHE A 420 8.29 -14.57 -4.64
CA PHE A 420 9.23 -13.89 -3.73
C PHE A 420 9.76 -14.76 -2.59
N TYR A 421 9.28 -16.00 -2.44
CA TYR A 421 9.68 -16.92 -1.37
C TYR A 421 10.65 -18.01 -1.85
N LYS A 422 11.16 -17.90 -3.10
CA LYS A 422 12.02 -18.89 -3.78
C LYS A 422 13.52 -18.80 -3.46
N GLY A 423 13.93 -17.90 -2.58
CA GLY A 423 15.33 -17.68 -2.21
C GLY A 423 15.99 -18.85 -1.45
N SER A 424 17.23 -18.63 -0.96
CA SER A 424 17.94 -19.60 -0.12
C SER A 424 17.17 -19.88 1.18
N GLU A 425 17.50 -20.99 1.85
CA GLU A 425 16.89 -21.35 3.13
C GLU A 425 17.02 -20.23 4.18
N THR A 426 18.18 -19.59 4.26
CA THR A 426 18.41 -18.45 5.16
C THR A 426 17.46 -17.29 4.84
N GLN A 427 17.35 -16.92 3.57
CA GLN A 427 16.44 -15.85 3.14
C GLN A 427 14.98 -16.16 3.46
N ARG A 428 14.54 -17.40 3.27
CA ARG A 428 13.17 -17.82 3.63
C ARG A 428 12.92 -17.75 5.12
N LYS A 429 13.88 -18.19 5.95
CA LYS A 429 13.82 -18.07 7.41
C LYS A 429 13.75 -16.61 7.86
N ASP A 430 14.51 -15.72 7.23
CA ASP A 430 14.49 -14.29 7.53
C ASP A 430 13.14 -13.66 7.16
N ILE A 431 12.62 -13.98 5.96
CA ILE A 431 11.29 -13.50 5.51
C ILE A 431 10.20 -13.98 6.46
N MET A 432 10.22 -15.26 6.88
CA MET A 432 9.25 -15.81 7.84
C MET A 432 9.36 -15.14 9.21
N THR A 433 10.56 -14.94 9.72
CA THR A 433 10.80 -14.24 10.99
C THR A 433 10.29 -12.81 10.97
N LEU A 434 10.54 -12.09 9.87
CA LEU A 434 10.03 -10.73 9.68
C LEU A 434 8.50 -10.73 9.49
N ALA A 435 7.93 -11.76 8.83
CA ALA A 435 6.48 -11.91 8.68
C ALA A 435 5.79 -12.11 10.03
N MET A 436 6.34 -12.96 10.89
CA MET A 436 5.84 -13.15 12.25
C MET A 436 5.91 -11.86 13.08
N SER A 437 7.03 -11.12 12.96
CA SER A 437 7.22 -9.84 13.67
C SER A 437 6.27 -8.75 13.16
N PHE A 438 6.06 -8.68 11.85
CA PHE A 438 5.09 -7.78 11.23
C PHE A 438 3.66 -8.16 11.64
N GLY A 439 3.33 -9.44 11.54
CA GLY A 439 2.02 -9.98 11.89
C GLY A 439 1.63 -9.59 13.31
N HIS A 440 2.52 -9.78 14.27
CA HIS A 440 2.30 -9.40 15.66
C HIS A 440 1.91 -7.90 15.83
N LYS A 441 2.52 -7.00 15.07
CA LYS A 441 2.19 -5.55 15.12
C LYS A 441 0.89 -5.19 14.38
N ASN A 442 0.35 -6.10 13.58
CA ASN A 442 -0.80 -5.87 12.71
C ASN A 442 -1.94 -6.87 12.96
N ASN A 443 -2.00 -7.43 14.17
CA ASN A 443 -3.04 -8.37 14.61
C ASN A 443 -3.14 -9.64 13.73
N ILE A 444 -2.01 -10.06 13.13
CA ILE A 444 -1.90 -11.32 12.40
C ILE A 444 -1.03 -12.28 13.22
N ILE A 445 -1.56 -13.42 13.59
CA ILE A 445 -0.81 -14.49 14.23
C ILE A 445 -0.42 -15.53 13.17
N ILE A 446 0.85 -15.89 13.15
CA ILE A 446 1.38 -16.98 12.33
C ILE A 446 1.80 -18.10 13.29
N LYS A 447 1.15 -19.24 13.16
CA LYS A 447 1.45 -20.49 13.90
C LYS A 447 2.40 -21.36 13.07
N LYS A 448 3.28 -22.05 13.75
CA LYS A 448 4.21 -23.01 13.16
C LYS A 448 4.12 -24.33 13.90
N ARG A 449 3.82 -25.40 13.20
CA ARG A 449 3.75 -26.77 13.73
C ARG A 449 4.71 -27.69 13.00
N MET A 450 5.33 -28.60 13.72
CA MET A 450 6.14 -29.70 13.16
C MET A 450 5.36 -31.00 13.25
N MET A 451 5.28 -31.74 12.16
CA MET A 451 4.72 -33.08 12.11
C MET A 451 5.54 -33.88 11.10
N ASP A 452 6.08 -35.03 11.54
CA ASP A 452 6.93 -35.92 10.72
C ASP A 452 8.09 -35.16 10.01
N ASP A 453 8.76 -34.26 10.73
CA ASP A 453 9.83 -33.35 10.25
C ASP A 453 9.40 -32.37 9.14
N ILE A 454 8.10 -32.21 8.91
CA ILE A 454 7.54 -31.23 7.97
C ILE A 454 7.02 -30.02 8.76
N GLU A 455 7.40 -28.83 8.30
CA GLU A 455 6.91 -27.55 8.86
C GLU A 455 5.58 -27.17 8.21
N PHE A 456 4.55 -26.97 9.03
CA PHE A 456 3.25 -26.44 8.65
C PHE A 456 3.09 -25.05 9.20
N PHE A 457 2.56 -24.14 8.39
CA PHE A 457 2.26 -22.76 8.75
C PHE A 457 0.78 -22.46 8.57
N SER A 458 0.20 -21.78 9.52
CA SER A 458 -1.15 -21.21 9.40
C SER A 458 -1.15 -19.77 9.92
N GLY A 459 -2.02 -18.94 9.36
CA GLY A 459 -2.16 -17.56 9.76
C GLY A 459 -3.60 -17.22 10.13
N GLU A 460 -3.78 -16.31 11.08
CA GLU A 460 -5.09 -15.82 11.49
C GLU A 460 -5.03 -14.34 11.78
N THR A 461 -6.03 -13.59 11.31
CA THR A 461 -6.21 -12.19 11.69
C THR A 461 -7.02 -12.11 12.98
N LEU A 462 -6.41 -11.57 14.04
CA LEU A 462 -7.07 -11.39 15.33
C LEU A 462 -7.93 -10.12 15.32
N THR A 463 -9.05 -10.20 16.06
CA THR A 463 -9.91 -9.05 16.33
C THR A 463 -9.60 -8.51 17.74
N GLU A 464 -9.31 -7.23 17.86
CA GLU A 464 -9.12 -6.59 19.16
C GLU A 464 -10.42 -6.62 19.97
N THR A 465 -10.29 -6.83 21.28
CA THR A 465 -11.42 -6.87 22.18
C THR A 465 -11.96 -5.46 22.45
N ASP A 466 -13.25 -5.26 22.19
CA ASP A 466 -14.00 -4.10 22.69
C ASP A 466 -14.50 -4.37 24.10
N LEU A 467 -13.93 -3.70 25.11
CA LEU A 467 -14.28 -3.86 26.51
C LEU A 467 -15.75 -3.51 26.83
N ASN A 468 -16.43 -2.78 25.93
CA ASN A 468 -17.85 -2.48 26.05
C ASN A 468 -18.74 -3.58 25.48
N LYS A 469 -18.14 -4.58 24.78
CA LYS A 469 -18.87 -5.62 24.06
C LYS A 469 -18.23 -6.99 24.27
N LEU A 470 -18.04 -7.38 25.53
CA LEU A 470 -17.52 -8.72 25.84
C LEU A 470 -18.59 -9.77 25.66
N SER A 471 -18.23 -10.87 25.02
CA SER A 471 -19.15 -11.97 24.73
C SER A 471 -19.16 -12.96 25.90
N VAL A 472 -20.34 -13.28 26.41
CA VAL A 472 -20.53 -14.22 27.55
C VAL A 472 -21.73 -15.12 27.25
N GLY A 473 -21.55 -16.44 27.40
CA GLY A 473 -22.69 -17.38 27.36
C GLY A 473 -23.43 -17.37 28.70
N ILE A 474 -24.73 -17.20 28.71
CA ILE A 474 -25.57 -17.09 29.91
C ILE A 474 -26.74 -18.06 29.85
N SER A 475 -27.03 -18.78 30.93
CA SER A 475 -28.24 -19.61 31.08
C SER A 475 -28.70 -19.68 32.52
N LYS A 476 -29.97 -20.00 32.74
CA LYS A 476 -30.47 -20.46 34.04
C LYS A 476 -30.37 -21.97 34.21
N ASP A 477 -30.15 -22.69 33.13
CA ASP A 477 -30.01 -24.12 33.11
C ASP A 477 -28.55 -24.55 33.14
N ILE A 478 -28.30 -25.77 33.64
CA ILE A 478 -26.94 -26.31 33.75
C ILE A 478 -26.33 -26.65 32.38
N ALA A 479 -27.11 -27.18 31.45
CA ALA A 479 -26.62 -27.73 30.21
C ALA A 479 -27.30 -27.12 28.95
N TYR A 480 -28.44 -26.49 29.04
CA TYR A 480 -29.23 -26.04 27.92
C TYR A 480 -29.56 -24.55 28.02
N ASN A 481 -30.16 -24.02 26.93
CA ASN A 481 -30.65 -22.65 26.83
C ASN A 481 -29.57 -21.57 27.04
N TYR A 482 -28.31 -21.87 26.68
CA TYR A 482 -27.27 -20.86 26.70
C TYR A 482 -27.46 -19.87 25.54
N VAL A 483 -27.53 -18.61 25.90
CA VAL A 483 -27.57 -17.49 24.92
C VAL A 483 -26.30 -16.69 25.07
N VAL A 484 -25.73 -16.29 23.95
CA VAL A 484 -24.60 -15.37 23.95
C VAL A 484 -25.11 -13.95 24.17
N ASP A 485 -24.68 -13.31 25.23
CA ASP A 485 -24.96 -11.91 25.52
C ASP A 485 -23.70 -11.06 25.47
N VAL A 486 -23.87 -9.75 25.28
CA VAL A 486 -22.79 -8.78 25.15
C VAL A 486 -22.82 -7.84 26.35
N VAL A 487 -21.77 -7.86 27.16
CA VAL A 487 -21.72 -7.13 28.43
C VAL A 487 -20.45 -6.26 28.50
N PRO A 488 -20.52 -4.98 28.90
CA PRO A 488 -19.35 -4.19 29.26
C PRO A 488 -18.62 -4.80 30.47
N PHE A 489 -17.30 -4.81 30.44
CA PHE A 489 -16.49 -5.42 31.50
C PHE A 489 -16.75 -4.79 32.88
N ASP A 490 -16.90 -3.49 32.97
CA ASP A 490 -17.21 -2.75 34.19
C ASP A 490 -18.59 -3.11 34.81
N LYS A 491 -19.47 -3.73 34.03
CA LYS A 491 -20.81 -4.18 34.44
C LYS A 491 -20.92 -5.70 34.59
N LEU A 492 -19.86 -6.45 34.28
CA LEU A 492 -19.86 -7.92 34.36
C LEU A 492 -20.13 -8.44 35.77
N TYR A 493 -19.79 -7.66 36.82
CA TYR A 493 -20.10 -8.00 38.22
C TYR A 493 -21.60 -8.22 38.44
N LYS A 494 -22.49 -7.55 37.68
CA LYS A 494 -23.95 -7.75 37.81
C LYS A 494 -24.37 -9.18 37.46
N LEU A 495 -23.71 -9.79 36.51
CA LEU A 495 -23.93 -11.18 36.11
C LEU A 495 -23.32 -12.13 37.17
N THR A 496 -22.07 -11.91 37.55
CA THR A 496 -21.35 -12.81 38.48
C THR A 496 -21.93 -12.82 39.90
N THR A 497 -22.57 -11.72 40.30
CA THR A 497 -23.26 -11.58 41.61
C THR A 497 -24.78 -11.76 41.53
N ALA A 498 -25.33 -12.12 40.37
CA ALA A 498 -26.75 -12.43 40.23
C ALA A 498 -27.13 -13.76 40.95
N THR A 499 -28.43 -14.04 41.03
CA THR A 499 -28.93 -15.29 41.61
C THR A 499 -29.35 -16.23 40.48
N ASP A 500 -29.00 -17.53 40.62
CA ASP A 500 -29.47 -18.63 39.75
C ASP A 500 -29.12 -18.49 38.26
N TYR A 501 -27.96 -17.91 37.95
CA TYR A 501 -27.41 -17.92 36.59
C TYR A 501 -26.17 -18.79 36.48
N HIS A 502 -25.97 -19.35 35.30
CA HIS A 502 -24.73 -19.98 34.86
C HIS A 502 -24.13 -19.14 33.73
N TYR A 503 -22.82 -18.98 33.72
CA TYR A 503 -22.11 -18.27 32.65
C TYR A 503 -20.87 -19.02 32.20
N THR A 504 -20.47 -18.76 30.95
CA THR A 504 -19.35 -19.41 30.26
C THR A 504 -18.58 -18.38 29.46
N ALA A 505 -17.30 -18.64 29.17
CA ALA A 505 -16.50 -17.78 28.26
C ALA A 505 -16.86 -17.96 26.79
N HIS A 506 -17.52 -19.06 26.42
CA HIS A 506 -17.88 -19.41 25.04
C HIS A 506 -19.40 -19.43 24.84
N GLY A 507 -19.81 -19.25 23.56
CA GLY A 507 -21.17 -19.58 23.13
C GLY A 507 -21.30 -21.05 22.73
N PHE A 508 -22.55 -21.54 22.57
CA PHE A 508 -22.84 -22.92 22.16
C PHE A 508 -23.88 -22.95 21.05
N ILE A 509 -23.66 -23.83 20.06
CA ILE A 509 -24.59 -24.10 18.97
C ILE A 509 -25.90 -24.60 19.58
N HIS A 510 -27.02 -24.03 19.18
CA HIS A 510 -28.36 -24.32 19.72
C HIS A 510 -28.49 -24.18 21.25
N GLY A 511 -27.59 -23.45 21.89
CA GLY A 511 -27.60 -23.26 23.34
C GLY A 511 -27.32 -24.50 24.17
N HIS A 512 -26.85 -25.58 23.57
CA HIS A 512 -26.49 -26.82 24.27
C HIS A 512 -25.03 -26.86 24.66
N ARG A 513 -24.73 -26.74 25.93
CA ARG A 513 -23.35 -26.72 26.48
C ARG A 513 -22.71 -28.10 26.39
N SER A 514 -21.88 -28.28 25.40
CA SER A 514 -20.98 -29.44 25.26
C SER A 514 -19.71 -29.01 24.49
N THR A 515 -18.65 -29.76 24.60
CA THR A 515 -17.38 -29.51 23.90
C THR A 515 -17.56 -29.49 22.37
N ASP A 516 -18.46 -30.33 21.85
CA ASP A 516 -18.70 -30.45 20.40
C ASP A 516 -19.55 -29.29 19.84
N ASN A 517 -20.23 -28.55 20.72
CA ASN A 517 -21.14 -27.45 20.33
C ASN A 517 -20.52 -26.06 20.54
N ILE A 518 -19.24 -25.96 20.81
CA ILE A 518 -18.55 -24.67 21.02
C ILE A 518 -18.65 -23.80 19.77
N ILE A 519 -19.09 -22.56 19.97
CA ILE A 519 -18.94 -21.49 18.95
C ILE A 519 -17.56 -20.87 19.16
N PRO A 520 -16.64 -20.97 18.19
CA PRO A 520 -15.30 -20.40 18.32
C PRO A 520 -15.34 -18.89 18.53
N GLY A 521 -14.66 -18.43 19.55
CA GLY A 521 -14.53 -17.03 19.91
C GLY A 521 -14.76 -16.75 21.38
N PHE A 522 -13.71 -16.34 22.11
CA PHE A 522 -13.80 -15.92 23.50
C PHE A 522 -12.80 -14.80 23.76
N ASN A 523 -13.14 -13.90 24.67
CA ASN A 523 -12.32 -12.74 25.05
C ASN A 523 -12.23 -12.54 26.57
N LEU A 524 -12.70 -13.51 27.33
CA LEU A 524 -12.63 -13.55 28.80
C LEU A 524 -11.89 -14.79 29.26
N LEU A 525 -10.95 -14.60 30.16
CA LEU A 525 -10.30 -15.66 30.89
C LEU A 525 -10.96 -15.75 32.27
N ILE A 526 -11.53 -16.92 32.64
CA ILE A 526 -12.23 -17.14 33.88
C ILE A 526 -11.55 -18.28 34.67
N LEU A 527 -11.03 -17.97 35.84
CA LEU A 527 -10.23 -18.87 36.66
C LEU A 527 -10.88 -19.06 38.06
N ASP A 528 -10.89 -20.28 38.58
CA ASP A 528 -11.32 -20.57 39.92
C ASP A 528 -10.11 -20.63 40.86
N CYS A 529 -10.19 -19.93 42.01
CA CYS A 529 -9.22 -19.97 43.12
C CYS A 529 -9.90 -20.59 44.34
N ASP A 530 -9.46 -21.79 44.75
CA ASP A 530 -10.16 -22.63 45.73
C ASP A 530 -9.53 -22.60 47.12
N GLY A 531 -8.92 -21.50 47.51
CA GLY A 531 -8.42 -21.28 48.85
C GLY A 531 -6.90 -21.28 48.97
N ASP A 532 -6.16 -21.56 47.91
CA ASP A 532 -4.69 -21.59 47.92
C ASP A 532 -4.05 -20.20 47.94
N ILE A 533 -4.83 -19.16 47.67
CA ILE A 533 -4.39 -17.77 47.69
C ILE A 533 -5.48 -16.83 48.18
N ASN A 534 -5.08 -15.77 48.89
CA ASN A 534 -5.99 -14.75 49.38
C ASN A 534 -6.30 -13.68 48.33
N ILE A 535 -7.49 -13.09 48.36
CA ILE A 535 -7.91 -12.00 47.48
C ILE A 535 -6.96 -10.79 47.62
N SER A 536 -6.47 -10.50 48.82
CA SER A 536 -5.50 -9.41 49.07
C SER A 536 -4.22 -9.62 48.30
N THR A 537 -3.68 -10.84 48.27
CA THR A 537 -2.47 -11.22 47.59
C THR A 537 -2.65 -11.12 46.05
N VAL A 538 -3.76 -11.61 45.49
CA VAL A 538 -4.07 -11.51 44.08
C VAL A 538 -4.18 -10.04 43.65
N LYS A 539 -4.81 -9.19 44.44
CA LYS A 539 -4.88 -7.73 44.18
C LYS A 539 -3.50 -7.09 44.07
N VAL A 540 -2.56 -7.48 44.91
CA VAL A 540 -1.19 -6.97 44.91
C VAL A 540 -0.41 -7.50 43.69
N LEU A 541 -0.53 -8.80 43.41
CA LEU A 541 0.19 -9.44 42.28
C LEU A 541 -0.29 -8.92 40.93
N LEU A 542 -1.60 -8.76 40.76
CA LEU A 542 -2.21 -8.37 39.48
C LEU A 542 -2.64 -6.89 39.45
N GLU A 543 -2.14 -6.03 40.36
CA GLU A 543 -2.54 -4.61 40.42
C GLU A 543 -2.43 -3.86 39.10
N ASP A 544 -1.45 -4.21 38.26
CA ASP A 544 -1.24 -3.59 36.95
C ASP A 544 -2.23 -4.06 35.87
N TYR A 545 -2.98 -5.13 36.15
CA TYR A 545 -3.93 -5.73 35.20
C TYR A 545 -5.37 -5.37 35.49
N MET A 546 -6.19 -5.34 34.45
CA MET A 546 -7.63 -5.22 34.57
C MET A 546 -8.21 -6.59 34.97
N PHE A 547 -8.96 -6.65 36.07
CA PHE A 547 -9.63 -7.87 36.50
C PHE A 547 -10.90 -7.62 37.31
N LEU A 548 -11.74 -8.63 37.34
CA LEU A 548 -12.89 -8.75 38.25
C LEU A 548 -12.72 -10.00 39.10
N ILE A 549 -12.80 -9.85 40.41
CA ILE A 549 -12.90 -10.95 41.36
C ILE A 549 -14.35 -11.04 41.83
N SER A 550 -14.91 -12.25 41.93
CA SER A 550 -16.24 -12.52 42.47
C SER A 550 -16.19 -13.71 43.41
N THR A 551 -16.63 -13.56 44.66
CA THR A 551 -16.60 -14.65 45.66
C THR A 551 -17.62 -15.73 45.33
N THR A 552 -17.29 -16.99 45.63
CA THR A 552 -18.16 -18.15 45.42
C THR A 552 -18.99 -18.49 46.65
N LYS A 553 -19.98 -19.35 46.53
CA LYS A 553 -20.87 -19.79 47.63
C LYS A 553 -20.12 -20.37 48.85
N ARG A 554 -18.93 -20.94 48.62
CA ARG A 554 -18.11 -21.57 49.69
C ARG A 554 -17.01 -20.64 50.21
N HIS A 555 -17.04 -19.36 49.86
CA HIS A 555 -16.07 -18.40 50.35
C HIS A 555 -16.27 -18.09 51.83
N THR A 556 -15.16 -18.08 52.58
CA THR A 556 -15.08 -17.57 53.97
C THR A 556 -13.91 -16.59 54.07
N GLU A 557 -13.85 -15.78 55.14
CA GLU A 557 -12.71 -14.87 55.34
C GLU A 557 -11.40 -15.64 55.60
N GLU A 558 -11.48 -16.86 56.12
CA GLU A 558 -10.34 -17.73 56.42
C GLU A 558 -9.90 -18.50 55.16
N ILE A 559 -10.85 -18.98 54.36
CA ILE A 559 -10.61 -19.73 53.12
C ILE A 559 -11.22 -18.95 51.97
N ASN A 560 -10.38 -18.20 51.28
CA ASN A 560 -10.82 -17.34 50.18
C ASN A 560 -11.11 -18.16 48.92
N ARG A 561 -12.39 -18.30 48.57
CA ARG A 561 -12.83 -18.97 47.33
C ARG A 561 -13.49 -17.98 46.40
N PHE A 562 -12.90 -17.78 45.25
CA PHE A 562 -13.35 -16.74 44.32
C PHE A 562 -13.01 -17.10 42.88
N ARG A 563 -13.64 -16.39 41.96
CA ARG A 563 -13.32 -16.41 40.54
C ARG A 563 -12.58 -15.14 40.18
N LEU A 564 -11.49 -15.33 39.45
CA LEU A 564 -10.71 -14.28 38.86
C LEU A 564 -11.06 -14.23 37.36
N ILE A 565 -11.52 -13.07 36.87
CA ILE A 565 -11.93 -12.86 35.49
C ILE A 565 -11.05 -11.76 34.93
N LEU A 566 -10.33 -12.06 33.82
CA LEU A 566 -9.48 -11.11 33.13
C LEU A 566 -9.99 -10.94 31.68
N PRO A 567 -10.19 -9.71 31.22
CA PRO A 567 -10.45 -9.46 29.82
C PRO A 567 -9.15 -9.62 29.02
N MET A 568 -9.25 -10.22 27.84
CA MET A 568 -8.11 -10.45 26.96
C MET A 568 -8.04 -9.38 25.88
N SER A 569 -6.84 -9.10 25.39
CA SER A 569 -6.58 -8.08 24.34
C SER A 569 -7.27 -8.38 23.02
N HIS A 570 -7.51 -9.65 22.71
CA HIS A 570 -8.10 -10.11 21.46
C HIS A 570 -9.14 -11.19 21.66
N LEU A 571 -10.11 -11.24 20.75
CA LEU A 571 -11.03 -12.37 20.59
C LEU A 571 -10.27 -13.54 19.97
N LEU A 572 -10.15 -14.65 20.68
CA LEU A 572 -9.44 -15.84 20.24
C LEU A 572 -10.40 -16.91 19.74
N LYS A 573 -10.06 -17.56 18.61
CA LYS A 573 -10.81 -18.67 17.98
C LYS A 573 -10.01 -19.96 18.07
N LEU A 574 -9.66 -20.40 19.26
CA LEU A 574 -8.90 -21.62 19.46
C LEU A 574 -9.78 -22.87 19.27
N SER A 575 -9.21 -23.90 18.68
CA SER A 575 -9.84 -25.23 18.62
C SER A 575 -9.94 -25.86 20.00
N THR A 576 -10.77 -26.89 20.13
CA THR A 576 -10.92 -27.66 21.36
C THR A 576 -9.62 -28.34 21.82
N ALA A 577 -8.69 -28.62 20.89
CA ALA A 577 -7.36 -29.16 21.18
C ALA A 577 -6.34 -28.07 21.60
N GLU A 578 -6.47 -26.85 21.09
CA GLU A 578 -5.57 -25.74 21.41
C GLU A 578 -5.93 -25.07 22.74
N TYR A 579 -7.21 -25.03 23.10
CA TYR A 579 -7.67 -24.35 24.32
C TYR A 579 -7.02 -24.86 25.61
N PRO A 580 -6.91 -26.20 25.87
CA PRO A 580 -6.20 -26.68 27.05
C PRO A 580 -4.74 -26.25 27.10
N ARG A 581 -4.05 -26.27 25.95
CA ARG A 581 -2.65 -25.83 25.84
C ARG A 581 -2.46 -24.34 26.03
N PHE A 582 -3.44 -23.54 25.61
CA PHE A 582 -3.50 -22.13 25.92
C PHE A 582 -3.66 -21.88 27.43
N MET A 583 -4.57 -22.63 28.06
CA MET A 583 -4.78 -22.55 29.52
C MET A 583 -3.56 -23.02 30.31
N ASP A 584 -2.83 -24.04 29.84
CA ASP A 584 -1.55 -24.46 30.45
C ASP A 584 -0.56 -23.27 30.44
N ASN A 585 -0.42 -22.58 29.30
CA ASN A 585 0.47 -21.42 29.19
C ASN A 585 0.06 -20.28 30.14
N VAL A 586 -1.24 -20.06 30.33
CA VAL A 586 -1.77 -19.07 31.29
C VAL A 586 -1.47 -19.50 32.73
N CYS A 587 -1.70 -20.76 33.09
CA CYS A 587 -1.43 -21.29 34.41
C CYS A 587 0.08 -21.22 34.77
N ASP A 588 0.96 -21.53 33.80
CA ASP A 588 2.41 -21.42 33.99
C ASP A 588 2.88 -19.97 34.17
N TRP A 589 2.18 -19.02 33.55
CA TRP A 589 2.46 -17.59 33.67
C TRP A 589 2.02 -17.03 35.02
N LEU A 590 0.89 -17.50 35.59
CA LEU A 590 0.38 -17.01 36.85
C LEU A 590 1.35 -17.32 38.01
N PRO A 591 1.52 -16.39 38.97
CA PRO A 591 2.40 -16.60 40.13
C PRO A 591 1.76 -17.46 41.25
N PHE A 592 0.53 -17.93 41.06
CA PHE A 592 -0.23 -18.74 42.00
C PHE A 592 -1.03 -19.84 41.30
N PRO A 593 -1.35 -20.93 41.97
CA PRO A 593 -2.13 -22.01 41.42
C PRO A 593 -3.60 -21.62 41.21
N VAL A 594 -4.23 -22.20 40.20
CA VAL A 594 -5.67 -22.11 39.91
C VAL A 594 -6.23 -23.50 39.62
N ASP A 595 -7.56 -23.69 39.75
CA ASP A 595 -8.19 -24.98 39.50
C ASP A 595 -7.94 -25.43 38.04
N GLU A 596 -7.37 -26.64 37.87
CA GLU A 596 -7.09 -27.24 36.56
C GLU A 596 -8.34 -27.48 35.72
N GLN A 597 -9.53 -27.55 36.31
CA GLN A 597 -10.79 -27.69 35.57
C GLN A 597 -11.11 -26.45 34.71
N ALA A 598 -10.41 -25.31 34.87
CA ALA A 598 -10.49 -24.17 33.99
C ALA A 598 -9.98 -24.48 32.57
N LYS A 599 -9.27 -25.61 32.37
CA LYS A 599 -8.81 -26.11 31.06
C LYS A 599 -9.93 -26.74 30.22
N ASP A 600 -11.11 -26.99 30.78
CA ASP A 600 -12.29 -27.47 30.06
C ASP A 600 -12.94 -26.29 29.29
N VAL A 601 -12.93 -26.34 27.97
CA VAL A 601 -13.49 -25.31 27.10
C VAL A 601 -14.99 -25.09 27.31
N ALA A 602 -15.72 -26.14 27.73
CA ALA A 602 -17.14 -26.07 28.02
C ALA A 602 -17.44 -25.79 29.53
N ARG A 603 -16.42 -25.36 30.30
CA ARG A 603 -16.59 -25.02 31.73
C ARG A 603 -17.64 -23.94 31.92
N LYS A 604 -18.53 -24.18 32.89
CA LYS A 604 -19.51 -23.21 33.37
C LYS A 604 -19.20 -22.76 34.78
N TRP A 605 -19.61 -21.57 35.11
CA TRP A 605 -19.56 -21.00 36.45
C TRP A 605 -20.96 -20.60 36.90
N ALA A 606 -21.29 -20.82 38.19
CA ALA A 606 -22.56 -20.37 38.74
C ALA A 606 -22.41 -18.98 39.34
N SER A 607 -23.30 -18.06 39.06
CA SER A 607 -23.38 -16.77 39.75
C SER A 607 -23.68 -16.95 41.24
N HIS A 608 -23.22 -16.01 42.08
CA HIS A 608 -23.48 -16.03 43.52
C HIS A 608 -23.54 -14.59 44.04
N PRO A 609 -24.57 -14.22 44.81
CA PRO A 609 -24.70 -12.90 45.43
C PRO A 609 -23.69 -12.73 46.58
N GLY A 610 -22.43 -12.52 46.21
CA GLY A 610 -21.29 -12.36 47.13
C GLY A 610 -20.57 -11.02 46.93
N LYS A 611 -19.40 -10.91 47.54
CA LYS A 611 -18.53 -9.74 47.38
C LYS A 611 -17.87 -9.77 45.98
N TYR A 612 -17.61 -8.59 45.42
CA TYR A 612 -16.80 -8.47 44.22
C TYR A 612 -15.74 -7.38 44.37
N VAL A 613 -14.66 -7.50 43.63
CA VAL A 613 -13.58 -6.53 43.53
C VAL A 613 -13.29 -6.29 42.04
N TYR A 614 -13.34 -5.05 41.64
CA TYR A 614 -12.97 -4.63 40.28
C TYR A 614 -11.66 -3.84 40.34
N ASN A 615 -10.71 -4.16 39.46
CA ASN A 615 -9.45 -3.44 39.29
C ASN A 615 -9.34 -2.87 37.89
N GLN A 616 -8.97 -1.61 37.81
CA GLN A 616 -8.60 -0.96 36.54
C GLN A 616 -7.11 -1.18 36.28
N GLY A 617 -6.74 -1.51 35.04
CA GLY A 617 -5.36 -1.74 34.66
C GLY A 617 -5.26 -2.06 33.17
N LYS A 618 -4.12 -2.56 32.76
CA LYS A 618 -3.91 -3.02 31.38
C LYS A 618 -4.66 -4.33 31.11
N VAL A 619 -5.19 -4.46 29.92
CA VAL A 619 -5.83 -5.69 29.45
C VAL A 619 -4.76 -6.77 29.27
N LEU A 620 -5.09 -8.03 29.60
CA LEU A 620 -4.18 -9.16 29.46
C LEU A 620 -3.87 -9.42 27.97
N ASP A 621 -2.59 -9.42 27.62
CA ASP A 621 -2.17 -9.71 26.23
C ASP A 621 -2.28 -11.21 25.95
N ALA A 622 -3.38 -11.60 25.32
CA ALA A 622 -3.67 -12.98 24.98
C ALA A 622 -2.67 -13.63 24.03
N THR A 623 -1.96 -12.83 23.22
CA THR A 623 -1.00 -13.33 22.21
C THR A 623 0.23 -13.99 22.83
N LEU A 624 0.48 -13.76 24.11
CA LEU A 624 1.56 -14.40 24.90
C LEU A 624 1.33 -15.91 25.11
N PHE A 625 0.08 -16.37 24.99
CA PHE A 625 -0.34 -17.70 25.43
C PHE A 625 -0.83 -18.57 24.25
N ILE A 626 -1.00 -18.00 23.04
CA ILE A 626 -1.49 -18.76 21.88
C ILE A 626 -0.48 -19.84 21.53
N PRO A 627 -0.87 -21.13 21.53
CA PRO A 627 0.03 -22.24 21.23
C PRO A 627 0.67 -22.12 19.85
N GLU A 628 1.86 -22.75 19.66
CA GLU A 628 2.55 -22.82 18.35
C GLU A 628 2.96 -21.46 17.76
N THR A 629 3.00 -20.43 18.58
CA THR A 629 3.51 -19.11 18.19
C THR A 629 4.88 -18.86 18.79
N LYS A 630 5.74 -18.18 18.04
CA LYS A 630 7.09 -17.79 18.52
C LYS A 630 7.04 -17.06 19.87
N ARG A 631 6.02 -16.24 20.09
CA ARG A 631 5.86 -15.44 21.29
C ARG A 631 5.50 -16.29 22.51
N SER A 632 4.65 -17.30 22.34
CA SER A 632 4.33 -18.26 23.39
C SER A 632 5.56 -19.09 23.77
N ASP A 633 6.34 -19.53 22.76
CA ASP A 633 7.55 -20.30 23.02
C ASP A 633 8.62 -19.49 23.74
N GLU A 634 8.82 -18.23 23.37
CA GLU A 634 9.72 -17.30 24.07
C GLU A 634 9.24 -17.04 25.52
N THR A 635 7.93 -16.93 25.74
CA THR A 635 7.35 -16.76 27.09
C THR A 635 7.58 -18.00 27.92
N LYS A 636 7.34 -19.20 27.39
CA LYS A 636 7.64 -20.46 28.06
C LYS A 636 9.13 -20.63 28.41
N ALA A 637 10.01 -20.34 27.47
CA ALA A 637 11.43 -20.42 27.68
C ALA A 637 11.90 -19.50 28.83
N LYS A 638 11.39 -18.29 28.90
CA LYS A 638 11.63 -17.35 30.02
C LYS A 638 11.11 -17.86 31.37
N ILE A 639 9.96 -18.51 31.36
CA ILE A 639 9.37 -19.11 32.56
C ILE A 639 10.23 -20.27 33.06
N GLN A 640 10.65 -21.16 32.17
CA GLN A 640 11.44 -22.36 32.51
C GLN A 640 12.89 -22.06 32.93
N ALA A 641 13.48 -20.98 32.37
CA ALA A 641 14.85 -20.58 32.69
C ALA A 641 15.02 -20.01 34.12
N SER A 642 13.94 -19.61 34.79
CA SER A 642 13.98 -19.08 36.15
C SER A 642 13.85 -20.20 37.18
N GLY A 643 14.93 -20.68 37.75
CA GLY A 643 14.95 -21.68 38.86
C GLY A 643 14.44 -21.18 40.23
N VAL A 644 13.59 -20.16 40.27
CA VAL A 644 13.13 -19.44 41.48
C VAL A 644 11.63 -19.72 41.71
N SER A 645 11.11 -19.44 42.93
CA SER A 645 9.68 -19.58 43.24
C SER A 645 8.82 -18.75 42.26
N ASN A 646 7.58 -19.20 41.98
CA ASN A 646 6.68 -18.53 41.03
C ASN A 646 6.46 -17.04 41.36
N ILE A 647 6.45 -16.68 42.62
CA ILE A 647 6.26 -15.30 43.10
C ILE A 647 7.53 -14.45 42.83
N GLU A 648 8.70 -14.98 43.16
CA GLU A 648 9.98 -14.28 42.91
C GLU A 648 10.21 -14.07 41.40
N ARG A 649 9.94 -15.10 40.59
CA ARG A 649 9.95 -15.02 39.13
C ARG A 649 9.03 -13.91 38.64
N TRP A 650 7.79 -13.86 39.14
CA TRP A 650 6.83 -12.82 38.75
C TRP A 650 7.37 -11.43 39.01
N PHE A 651 7.86 -11.15 40.20
CA PHE A 651 8.43 -9.85 40.52
C PHE A 651 9.69 -9.54 39.72
N SER A 652 10.56 -10.52 39.50
CA SER A 652 11.78 -10.35 38.69
C SER A 652 11.45 -9.93 37.25
N GLN A 653 10.44 -10.57 36.62
CA GLN A 653 10.02 -10.28 35.26
C GLN A 653 9.33 -8.91 35.09
N HIS A 654 8.70 -8.40 36.15
CA HIS A 654 7.94 -7.16 36.12
C HIS A 654 8.70 -5.96 36.71
N THR A 655 9.85 -6.18 37.36
CA THR A 655 10.64 -5.11 37.98
C THR A 655 11.59 -4.47 36.99
N THR A 656 11.47 -3.15 36.82
CA THR A 656 12.31 -2.33 35.95
C THR A 656 12.88 -1.15 36.71
N LYS A 657 13.86 -0.43 36.16
CA LYS A 657 14.53 0.71 36.81
C LYS A 657 13.56 1.76 37.38
N GLY A 658 12.35 1.92 36.83
CA GLY A 658 11.36 2.93 37.26
C GLY A 658 10.42 2.48 38.37
N ASN A 659 10.25 1.16 38.61
CA ASN A 659 9.22 0.63 39.52
C ASN A 659 9.77 -0.26 40.67
N ARG A 660 11.10 -0.36 40.82
CA ARG A 660 11.78 -1.25 41.76
C ARG A 660 11.25 -1.13 43.22
N ALA A 661 11.16 0.08 43.73
CA ALA A 661 10.70 0.32 45.12
C ALA A 661 9.26 -0.16 45.31
N THR A 662 8.39 0.08 44.35
CA THR A 662 6.99 -0.37 44.36
C THR A 662 6.90 -1.88 44.30
N HIS A 663 7.65 -2.55 43.44
CA HIS A 663 7.62 -4.01 43.28
C HIS A 663 8.26 -4.72 44.49
N LEU A 664 9.36 -4.20 45.04
CA LEU A 664 9.91 -4.70 46.29
C LEU A 664 8.93 -4.56 47.45
N TYR A 665 8.20 -3.44 47.54
CA TYR A 665 7.15 -3.27 48.53
C TYR A 665 6.02 -4.28 48.31
N ARG A 666 5.52 -4.46 47.10
CA ARG A 666 4.50 -5.45 46.76
C ARG A 666 4.94 -6.87 47.09
N TYR A 667 6.17 -7.24 46.74
CA TYR A 667 6.72 -8.55 47.13
C TYR A 667 6.77 -8.72 48.63
N GLY A 668 7.23 -7.70 49.35
CA GLY A 668 7.18 -7.72 50.81
C GLY A 668 5.78 -7.88 51.38
N MET A 669 4.76 -7.25 50.79
CA MET A 669 3.36 -7.41 51.23
C MET A 669 2.85 -8.83 50.99
N VAL A 670 3.24 -9.48 49.89
CA VAL A 670 2.88 -10.89 49.66
C VAL A 670 3.54 -11.81 50.70
N LEU A 671 4.78 -11.54 51.08
CA LEU A 671 5.45 -12.29 52.16
C LEU A 671 4.80 -12.04 53.52
N VAL A 672 4.31 -10.84 53.82
CA VAL A 672 3.51 -10.53 55.00
C VAL A 672 2.19 -11.32 55.00
N ASP A 673 1.51 -11.40 53.86
CA ASP A 673 0.27 -12.17 53.72
C ASP A 673 0.49 -13.69 53.88
N SER A 674 1.71 -14.17 53.57
CA SER A 674 2.11 -15.56 53.80
C SER A 674 2.46 -15.88 55.26
N GLY A 675 2.40 -14.92 56.16
CA GLY A 675 2.60 -15.11 57.59
C GLY A 675 4.06 -15.27 58.02
N LEU A 676 5.02 -14.85 57.21
CA LEU A 676 6.43 -14.90 57.56
C LEU A 676 6.82 -13.86 58.62
N ALA A 677 7.82 -14.18 59.43
CA ALA A 677 8.34 -13.25 60.42
C ALA A 677 9.08 -12.07 59.78
N LEU A 678 9.03 -10.88 60.38
CA LEU A 678 9.61 -9.64 59.81
C LEU A 678 11.11 -9.81 59.40
N GLY A 679 11.88 -10.54 60.21
CA GLY A 679 13.30 -10.80 59.89
C GLY A 679 13.50 -11.60 58.62
N GLU A 680 12.71 -12.67 58.42
CA GLU A 680 12.72 -13.51 57.23
C GLU A 680 12.26 -12.74 55.96
N ILE A 681 11.27 -11.85 56.14
CA ILE A 681 10.80 -10.99 55.04
C ILE A 681 11.90 -10.04 54.59
N ILE A 682 12.61 -9.41 55.54
CA ILE A 682 13.71 -8.48 55.21
C ILE A 682 14.83 -9.22 54.50
N GLU A 683 15.24 -10.39 54.97
CA GLU A 683 16.26 -11.22 54.35
C GLU A 683 15.91 -11.59 52.91
N LYS A 684 14.67 -12.08 52.66
CA LYS A 684 14.21 -12.40 51.29
C LYS A 684 14.18 -11.17 50.38
N LEU A 685 13.76 -10.02 50.89
CA LEU A 685 13.75 -8.78 50.15
C LEU A 685 15.15 -8.28 49.79
N GLU A 686 16.13 -8.45 50.72
CA GLU A 686 17.55 -8.13 50.44
C GLU A 686 18.13 -9.03 49.36
N ILE A 687 17.90 -10.35 49.47
CA ILE A 687 18.32 -11.32 48.43
C ILE A 687 17.71 -10.97 47.08
N PHE A 688 16.41 -10.68 47.04
CA PHE A 688 15.70 -10.34 45.82
C PHE A 688 16.19 -9.00 45.23
N ASN A 689 16.39 -7.95 46.05
CA ASN A 689 16.92 -6.68 45.59
C ASN A 689 18.31 -6.86 44.95
N ASN A 690 19.18 -7.66 45.58
CA ASN A 690 20.55 -7.92 45.08
C ASN A 690 20.56 -8.79 43.83
N SER A 691 19.52 -9.53 43.51
CA SER A 691 19.36 -10.32 42.28
C SER A 691 18.89 -9.51 41.09
N LEU A 692 18.44 -8.26 41.27
CA LEU A 692 18.01 -7.40 40.19
C LEU A 692 19.22 -6.87 39.38
N ASP A 693 19.07 -6.74 38.06
CA ASP A 693 20.10 -6.15 37.16
C ASP A 693 20.56 -4.77 37.63
N THR A 694 19.66 -4.02 38.26
CA THR A 694 19.93 -2.69 38.83
C THR A 694 19.29 -2.59 40.20
N PRO A 695 19.92 -3.07 41.31
CA PRO A 695 19.34 -3.05 42.63
C PRO A 695 19.06 -1.62 43.16
N LEU A 696 18.13 -1.50 44.08
CA LEU A 696 17.98 -0.25 44.84
C LEU A 696 19.21 -0.04 45.73
N PRO A 697 19.74 1.21 45.86
CA PRO A 697 20.74 1.53 46.84
C PRO A 697 20.26 1.19 48.27
N ASP A 698 21.16 0.70 49.11
CA ASP A 698 20.85 0.20 50.45
C ASP A 698 20.09 1.21 51.34
N GLU A 699 20.51 2.47 51.27
CA GLU A 699 19.85 3.57 51.97
C GLU A 699 18.40 3.76 51.50
N GLN A 700 18.17 3.74 50.23
CA GLN A 700 16.83 3.87 49.66
C GLN A 700 15.97 2.63 49.94
N PHE A 701 16.54 1.44 49.86
CA PHE A 701 15.86 0.18 50.17
C PHE A 701 15.39 0.17 51.62
N ARG A 702 16.26 0.50 52.60
CA ARG A 702 15.92 0.53 54.03
C ARG A 702 14.91 1.63 54.36
N ASN A 703 15.11 2.85 53.84
CA ASN A 703 14.26 3.99 54.20
C ASN A 703 12.88 3.95 53.52
N SER A 704 12.71 3.30 52.38
CA SER A 704 11.41 3.18 51.68
C SER A 704 10.76 1.84 51.92
N THR A 705 11.36 0.73 51.44
CA THR A 705 10.74 -0.61 51.41
C THR A 705 10.66 -1.23 52.78
N VAL A 706 11.80 -1.39 53.50
CA VAL A 706 11.85 -2.06 54.77
C VAL A 706 10.99 -1.31 55.82
N LYS A 707 11.11 0.02 55.88
CA LYS A 707 10.30 0.85 56.79
C LYS A 707 8.79 0.73 56.56
N SER A 708 8.38 0.64 55.27
CA SER A 708 6.95 0.50 54.92
C SER A 708 6.42 -0.89 55.27
N ILE A 709 7.20 -1.95 55.04
CA ILE A 709 6.85 -3.34 55.40
C ILE A 709 6.80 -3.50 56.90
N SER A 710 7.77 -2.97 57.68
CA SER A 710 7.74 -3.00 59.14
C SER A 710 6.49 -2.37 59.73
N LYS A 711 6.05 -1.24 59.15
CA LYS A 711 4.77 -0.60 59.53
C LYS A 711 3.53 -1.48 59.17
N ALA A 712 3.59 -2.18 58.02
CA ALA A 712 2.49 -3.05 57.60
C ALA A 712 2.35 -4.28 58.55
N VAL A 713 3.48 -4.88 58.95
CA VAL A 713 3.51 -5.99 59.91
C VAL A 713 2.97 -5.54 61.29
N GLN A 714 3.42 -4.36 61.77
CA GLN A 714 2.95 -3.80 63.05
C GLN A 714 1.44 -3.47 63.09
N LYS A 715 0.82 -3.22 61.95
CA LYS A 715 -0.62 -2.95 61.87
C LYS A 715 -1.48 -4.23 61.88
N ARG A 716 -0.88 -5.37 61.59
CA ARG A 716 -1.57 -6.67 61.53
C ARG A 716 -1.40 -7.53 62.78
N GLY A 717 -0.33 -7.30 63.54
CA GLY A 717 -0.14 -7.87 64.87
C GLY A 717 -0.76 -6.96 65.94
#